data_7ee7c8a2b44b6cd16ad9316bd2dd218c
#
_entry.id   7ee7c8a2b44b6cd16ad9316bd2dd218c
#
_cell.length_a   1.000
_cell.length_b   1.000
_cell.length_c   1.000
_cell.angle_alpha   90.00
_cell.angle_beta   90.00
_cell.angle_gamma   90.00
#
_symmetry.space_group_name_H-M   'P 1'
#
loop_
_entity.id
_entity.type
_entity.pdbx_description
1 polymer ?
#
loop_
_entity_poly.entity_id
_entity_poly.type
_entity_poly.pdbx_seq_one_letter_code
_entity_poly.pdbx_strand_id
1 'polypeptide(L)'
;MAALKGAIPAIIGAANAAGGSHQVDRSVRFNTGDSAYLNRTPSSASSDRTIWTLSFWIKICNFSLNKQVFTVYSDSNNDSVIRINGNNYLEIYNYRSGSYQTQYISNAQFRDPAAWYHFVVSANGSTSLNAWVNGEAVTWSTSSGPNGVAWLFNNTNNHQIGLYYTTANSNFYLTDVNWIDGQALAETDFGAYDDNNVWQPKAYSGSYGTNGFYLKFADNSSAAALGTDSSGNSNTWTVNNITAKGNDWNQDQIWSNSLTASSGLSGATNAFDGDVSTRAQSALGSYQTLTFGPSTGVSFTSTLEVYCDQGDSTPTASWNGNTVNPGGGAWVTVFSGSGTIDSSTPLVINTQGASQYATLKGVRLDGNILVDTGVLDSLAKNIDSLIDTPTNYTADSGNNGGNYCTLSPLKNSQTLSNGNLDVVGGSSWQRSVGSLGMFSGKYYWEYEITASNEHLIGVGPVDMQLSGNLGAGSPPGSGYGTELGFVNGTGANGSWSNTGASGAGDIIGIAFDADNGNMYVYKNGSALNGAIASHTGLVMPQIPVVSLNGSSRSGVINFGQRPFAYTPPTGYVSLCTTNLTDPAIADPSTEFDTTLYSGNDAQRDITGLGFSPDFVWIKKRNGSSNHSLMDTVRGATKNLVSNDTQAEGTEPQYLNAFLSNGFSLGTSGVVNDGSSTYVAWAWEASDTTTTVAKDANGTNLPGATCEYRANTTNGFSVVKVADPQSNEARVHGLGVAPDFFICKSTASSDSWHTYWKVLGRSYYINLNGTGPASSSDQFGSQEPDSTYFYVKSNTGSGANKSGGMVYYLWNAVDQYSAFGEYLANGNADGPFVFTGFRPRWILFKMRSGSGNWRLMDTSRDLINPCDAQLYPDNTDAESSSTAHEVDYLSNGFKVVTSHPAMNSSGQYYLYAAFAEHPFKTSRAR
;
A
#
# COMPACT_ATOMS: atom_id res chain seq x y z
N MET A 1 44.54 21.70 4.32
CA MET A 1 44.52 21.00 3.03
C MET A 1 43.11 20.57 2.78
N ALA A 2 42.48 21.18 1.78
CA ALA A 2 41.08 20.96 1.49
C ALA A 2 40.88 19.56 0.84
N ALA A 3 39.99 18.77 1.38
CA ALA A 3 39.54 17.54 0.76
C ALA A 3 38.41 17.86 -0.22
N LEU A 4 38.57 17.45 -1.46
CA LEU A 4 37.60 17.53 -2.53
C LEU A 4 36.35 16.72 -2.14
N LYS A 5 35.21 17.39 -2.16
CA LYS A 5 33.91 16.70 -2.34
C LYS A 5 33.77 16.40 -3.84
N GLY A 6 34.07 15.18 -4.22
CA GLY A 6 33.73 14.68 -5.55
C GLY A 6 32.24 14.45 -5.65
N ALA A 7 31.61 15.11 -6.63
CA ALA A 7 30.27 14.79 -7.06
C ALA A 7 30.24 13.33 -7.54
N ILE A 8 29.41 12.51 -6.94
CA ILE A 8 29.06 11.19 -7.47
C ILE A 8 28.08 11.45 -8.62
N PRO A 9 28.40 11.06 -9.87
CA PRO A 9 27.42 11.11 -10.92
C PRO A 9 26.31 10.12 -10.58
N ALA A 10 25.07 10.55 -10.72
CA ALA A 10 23.91 9.71 -10.64
C ALA A 10 24.04 8.58 -11.70
N ILE A 11 24.43 7.38 -11.27
CA ILE A 11 24.20 6.14 -11.99
C ILE A 11 22.85 5.62 -11.46
N ILE A 12 21.78 6.28 -11.86
CA ILE A 12 20.42 5.76 -11.74
C ILE A 12 20.04 5.35 -13.15
N GLY A 13 20.26 4.08 -13.47
CA GLY A 13 19.88 3.58 -14.79
C GLY A 13 20.41 2.20 -15.13
N ALA A 14 20.65 1.31 -14.17
CA ALA A 14 21.04 -0.05 -14.48
C ALA A 14 20.81 -1.04 -13.33
N ALA A 15 19.67 -1.01 -12.67
CA ALA A 15 19.29 -2.03 -11.69
C ALA A 15 17.96 -2.70 -12.06
N ASN A 16 17.80 -3.06 -13.33
CA ASN A 16 16.66 -3.84 -13.82
C ASN A 16 17.11 -4.88 -14.87
N ALA A 17 18.18 -5.61 -14.62
CA ALA A 17 18.77 -6.42 -15.66
C ALA A 17 18.76 -7.93 -15.41
N ALA A 18 17.94 -8.47 -14.49
CA ALA A 18 17.80 -9.93 -14.38
C ALA A 18 16.35 -10.42 -14.34
N GLY A 19 15.40 -9.69 -13.84
CA GLY A 19 13.97 -10.01 -13.95
C GLY A 19 13.32 -9.06 -14.97
N GLY A 20 12.68 -9.55 -16.01
CA GLY A 20 12.16 -8.88 -17.18
C GLY A 20 11.82 -7.39 -17.03
N SER A 21 12.44 -6.56 -17.84
CA SER A 21 12.25 -5.09 -17.91
C SER A 21 10.89 -4.68 -18.51
N HIS A 22 9.79 -5.27 -18.05
CA HIS A 22 8.47 -4.89 -18.52
C HIS A 22 7.93 -3.75 -17.68
N GLN A 23 7.99 -2.53 -18.21
CA GLN A 23 7.40 -1.35 -17.62
C GLN A 23 5.89 -1.33 -17.89
N VAL A 24 5.12 -1.11 -16.85
CA VAL A 24 3.68 -0.85 -16.90
C VAL A 24 3.46 0.65 -16.76
N ASP A 25 2.99 1.31 -17.81
CA ASP A 25 2.93 2.77 -17.88
C ASP A 25 1.70 3.36 -17.18
N ARG A 26 0.55 2.66 -17.26
CA ARG A 26 -0.72 3.15 -16.75
C ARG A 26 -1.61 2.04 -16.24
N SER A 27 -2.53 2.42 -15.35
CA SER A 27 -3.67 1.61 -14.93
C SER A 27 -4.98 2.33 -15.23
N VAL A 28 -6.07 1.57 -15.19
CA VAL A 28 -7.43 2.09 -15.26
C VAL A 28 -8.14 1.82 -13.93
N ARG A 29 -8.77 2.87 -13.40
CA ARG A 29 -9.64 2.79 -12.22
C ARG A 29 -11.06 2.42 -12.64
N PHE A 30 -11.59 1.35 -12.04
CA PHE A 30 -12.99 0.99 -12.12
C PHE A 30 -13.69 1.51 -10.88
N ASN A 31 -14.75 2.28 -11.08
CA ASN A 31 -15.47 2.95 -10.01
C ASN A 31 -16.96 2.64 -10.10
N THR A 32 -17.54 2.21 -8.99
CA THR A 32 -18.96 1.89 -8.88
C THR A 32 -19.85 3.12 -9.12
N GLY A 33 -19.42 4.31 -8.65
CA GLY A 33 -20.16 5.57 -8.79
C GLY A 33 -20.39 5.95 -10.25
N ASP A 34 -19.42 5.68 -11.11
CA ASP A 34 -19.48 5.99 -12.54
C ASP A 34 -20.02 4.82 -13.36
N SER A 35 -20.21 3.65 -12.76
CA SER A 35 -20.54 2.41 -13.47
C SER A 35 -19.52 2.10 -14.58
N ALA A 36 -18.24 2.23 -14.26
CA ALA A 36 -17.12 2.04 -15.18
C ALA A 36 -16.92 0.57 -15.55
N TYR A 37 -16.84 0.26 -16.84
CA TYR A 37 -16.59 -1.11 -17.32
C TYR A 37 -16.07 -1.16 -18.75
N LEU A 38 -15.51 -2.32 -19.14
CA LEU A 38 -15.21 -2.65 -20.52
C LEU A 38 -16.07 -3.83 -20.98
N ASN A 39 -16.41 -3.87 -22.28
CA ASN A 39 -17.09 -5.01 -22.85
C ASN A 39 -16.64 -5.33 -24.29
N ARG A 40 -16.73 -6.62 -24.64
CA ARG A 40 -16.42 -7.11 -25.98
C ARG A 40 -17.25 -8.35 -26.29
N THR A 41 -17.77 -8.45 -27.50
CA THR A 41 -18.42 -9.65 -28.04
C THR A 41 -17.52 -10.24 -29.14
N PRO A 42 -16.90 -11.42 -28.95
CA PRO A 42 -16.10 -12.04 -30.00
C PRO A 42 -16.94 -12.36 -31.23
N SER A 43 -16.39 -12.17 -32.42
CA SER A 43 -17.08 -12.46 -33.69
C SER A 43 -17.28 -13.96 -33.95
N SER A 44 -16.46 -14.80 -33.34
CA SER A 44 -16.54 -16.27 -33.44
C SER A 44 -16.08 -16.91 -32.12
N ALA A 45 -16.65 -18.08 -31.81
CA ALA A 45 -16.17 -18.87 -30.68
C ALA A 45 -14.85 -19.57 -31.00
N SER A 46 -14.00 -19.74 -29.99
CA SER A 46 -12.83 -20.63 -30.09
C SER A 46 -13.24 -22.08 -30.32
N SER A 47 -12.38 -22.81 -30.98
CA SER A 47 -12.55 -24.25 -31.22
C SER A 47 -12.52 -25.06 -29.91
N ASP A 48 -11.69 -24.64 -28.95
CA ASP A 48 -11.66 -25.19 -27.60
C ASP A 48 -11.73 -24.07 -26.56
N ARG A 49 -12.81 -24.06 -25.78
CA ARG A 49 -13.07 -23.08 -24.75
C ARG A 49 -12.78 -23.62 -23.33
N THR A 50 -12.13 -24.76 -23.24
CA THR A 50 -11.75 -25.38 -21.97
C THR A 50 -10.29 -25.08 -21.61
N ILE A 51 -9.50 -24.53 -22.57
CA ILE A 51 -8.07 -24.20 -22.39
C ILE A 51 -7.87 -22.70 -22.58
N TRP A 52 -7.39 -22.02 -21.53
CA TRP A 52 -7.13 -20.58 -21.56
C TRP A 52 -6.26 -20.14 -20.37
N THR A 53 -5.69 -18.93 -20.48
CA THR A 53 -4.99 -18.28 -19.37
C THR A 53 -5.40 -16.81 -19.29
N LEU A 54 -5.62 -16.31 -18.05
CA LEU A 54 -5.79 -14.90 -17.73
C LEU A 54 -4.68 -14.45 -16.78
N SER A 55 -3.95 -13.39 -17.14
CA SER A 55 -2.99 -12.70 -16.27
C SER A 55 -3.38 -11.24 -16.13
N PHE A 56 -3.31 -10.67 -14.92
CA PHE A 56 -3.65 -9.26 -14.67
C PHE A 56 -3.03 -8.75 -13.37
N TRP A 57 -2.76 -7.43 -13.33
CA TRP A 57 -2.39 -6.72 -12.12
C TRP A 57 -3.59 -5.93 -11.59
N ILE A 58 -3.83 -6.01 -10.28
CA ILE A 58 -4.97 -5.37 -9.61
C ILE A 58 -4.55 -4.73 -8.28
N LYS A 59 -5.08 -3.52 -7.99
CA LYS A 59 -5.00 -2.87 -6.67
C LYS A 59 -6.41 -2.73 -6.12
N ILE A 60 -6.64 -3.27 -4.93
CA ILE A 60 -7.97 -3.39 -4.32
C ILE A 60 -8.27 -2.13 -3.50
N CYS A 61 -9.45 -1.54 -3.69
CA CYS A 61 -9.82 -0.30 -3.00
C CYS A 61 -10.85 -0.50 -1.88
N ASN A 62 -11.63 -1.56 -1.91
CA ASN A 62 -12.62 -1.88 -0.86
C ASN A 62 -12.71 -3.38 -0.61
N PHE A 63 -13.34 -3.76 0.51
CA PHE A 63 -13.41 -5.15 0.96
C PHE A 63 -14.81 -5.75 0.97
N SER A 64 -15.85 -4.97 0.65
CA SER A 64 -17.24 -5.40 0.75
C SER A 64 -17.92 -5.68 -0.60
N LEU A 65 -17.30 -5.27 -1.71
CA LEU A 65 -17.87 -5.45 -3.05
C LEU A 65 -17.10 -6.51 -3.84
N ASN A 66 -17.79 -7.16 -4.77
CA ASN A 66 -17.15 -8.02 -5.75
C ASN A 66 -16.30 -7.18 -6.70
N LYS A 67 -15.07 -7.63 -6.97
CA LYS A 67 -14.19 -7.06 -8.00
C LYS A 67 -14.34 -7.96 -9.23
N GLN A 68 -15.18 -7.57 -10.16
CA GLN A 68 -15.53 -8.35 -11.36
C GLN A 68 -14.40 -8.21 -12.39
N VAL A 69 -13.45 -9.14 -12.37
CA VAL A 69 -12.25 -9.06 -13.23
C VAL A 69 -12.56 -9.49 -14.64
N PHE A 70 -13.19 -10.67 -14.81
CA PHE A 70 -13.55 -11.19 -16.12
C PHE A 70 -14.82 -12.01 -16.04
N THR A 71 -15.86 -11.58 -16.71
CA THR A 71 -17.19 -12.19 -16.58
C THR A 71 -17.87 -12.36 -17.92
N VAL A 72 -18.64 -13.42 -18.05
CA VAL A 72 -19.57 -13.64 -19.17
C VAL A 72 -20.87 -14.18 -18.62
N TYR A 73 -21.93 -13.45 -18.80
CA TYR A 73 -23.29 -13.81 -18.43
C TYR A 73 -24.13 -14.08 -19.68
N SER A 74 -24.79 -15.22 -19.75
CA SER A 74 -25.74 -15.52 -20.81
C SER A 74 -27.19 -15.44 -20.30
N ASP A 75 -27.46 -16.12 -19.18
CA ASP A 75 -28.72 -16.13 -18.48
C ASP A 75 -28.56 -16.66 -17.05
N SER A 76 -29.62 -16.72 -16.26
CA SER A 76 -29.56 -17.12 -14.84
C SER A 76 -29.06 -18.56 -14.58
N ASN A 77 -28.94 -19.38 -15.62
CA ASN A 77 -28.44 -20.75 -15.55
C ASN A 77 -27.08 -20.93 -16.22
N ASN A 78 -26.52 -19.88 -16.82
CA ASN A 78 -25.31 -19.96 -17.62
C ASN A 78 -24.47 -18.70 -17.50
N ASP A 79 -23.39 -18.77 -16.70
CA ASP A 79 -22.36 -17.73 -16.58
C ASP A 79 -20.98 -18.32 -16.29
N SER A 80 -19.94 -17.54 -16.55
CA SER A 80 -18.54 -17.85 -16.24
C SER A 80 -17.89 -16.61 -15.65
N VAL A 81 -17.22 -16.76 -14.51
CA VAL A 81 -16.75 -15.63 -13.70
C VAL A 81 -15.36 -15.89 -13.13
N ILE A 82 -14.52 -14.86 -13.20
CA ILE A 82 -13.28 -14.72 -12.43
C ILE A 82 -13.39 -13.40 -11.67
N ARG A 83 -13.37 -13.44 -10.34
CA ARG A 83 -13.51 -12.26 -9.48
C ARG A 83 -12.78 -12.42 -8.16
N ILE A 84 -12.56 -11.31 -7.48
CA ILE A 84 -12.36 -11.30 -6.03
C ILE A 84 -13.73 -10.97 -5.43
N ASN A 85 -14.31 -11.91 -4.70
CA ASN A 85 -15.68 -11.78 -4.21
C ASN A 85 -15.81 -10.79 -3.03
N GLY A 86 -17.03 -10.53 -2.57
CA GLY A 86 -17.31 -9.58 -1.48
C GLY A 86 -16.70 -9.97 -0.12
N ASN A 87 -16.24 -11.22 0.03
CA ASN A 87 -15.51 -11.71 1.19
C ASN A 87 -13.99 -11.72 0.93
N ASN A 88 -13.55 -11.13 -0.18
CA ASN A 88 -12.15 -10.97 -0.61
C ASN A 88 -11.41 -12.28 -0.97
N TYR A 89 -12.11 -13.34 -1.30
CA TYR A 89 -11.53 -14.55 -1.86
C TYR A 89 -11.47 -14.46 -3.38
N LEU A 90 -10.42 -15.02 -3.99
CA LEU A 90 -10.45 -15.31 -5.43
C LEU A 90 -11.47 -16.40 -5.69
N GLU A 91 -12.43 -16.10 -6.53
CA GLU A 91 -13.50 -17.03 -6.91
C GLU A 91 -13.57 -17.16 -8.43
N ILE A 92 -13.52 -18.41 -8.89
CA ILE A 92 -13.51 -18.79 -10.30
C ILE A 92 -14.58 -19.85 -10.49
N TYR A 93 -15.54 -19.60 -11.38
CA TYR A 93 -16.54 -20.62 -11.65
C TYR A 93 -17.08 -20.62 -13.06
N ASN A 94 -17.53 -21.80 -13.50
CA ASN A 94 -18.30 -22.05 -14.71
C ASN A 94 -19.63 -22.66 -14.33
N TYR A 95 -20.69 -21.85 -14.36
CA TYR A 95 -22.06 -22.27 -14.03
C TYR A 95 -22.82 -22.51 -15.31
N ARG A 96 -23.31 -23.76 -15.52
CA ARG A 96 -23.95 -24.19 -16.76
C ARG A 96 -25.15 -25.07 -16.44
N SER A 97 -26.25 -24.78 -17.16
CA SER A 97 -27.51 -25.55 -17.01
C SER A 97 -28.00 -25.63 -15.56
N GLY A 98 -27.85 -24.53 -14.81
CA GLY A 98 -28.29 -24.41 -13.44
C GLY A 98 -27.41 -25.11 -12.39
N SER A 99 -26.16 -25.46 -12.72
CA SER A 99 -25.22 -26.07 -11.76
C SER A 99 -23.78 -25.66 -12.00
N TYR A 100 -22.97 -25.65 -10.93
CA TYR A 100 -21.53 -25.44 -11.04
C TYR A 100 -20.86 -26.66 -11.69
N GLN A 101 -20.27 -26.45 -12.86
CA GLN A 101 -19.41 -27.43 -13.54
C GLN A 101 -17.97 -27.33 -13.09
N THR A 102 -17.58 -26.13 -12.69
CA THR A 102 -16.28 -25.82 -12.09
C THR A 102 -16.54 -24.73 -11.05
N GLN A 103 -15.99 -24.91 -9.84
CA GLN A 103 -15.98 -23.85 -8.82
C GLN A 103 -14.74 -23.96 -7.96
N TYR A 104 -13.99 -22.87 -7.87
CA TYR A 104 -12.79 -22.73 -7.05
C TYR A 104 -12.90 -21.46 -6.21
N ILE A 105 -12.65 -21.59 -4.92
CA ILE A 105 -12.59 -20.46 -3.98
C ILE A 105 -11.29 -20.60 -3.20
N SER A 106 -10.48 -19.54 -3.17
CA SER A 106 -9.19 -19.55 -2.47
C SER A 106 -9.32 -19.73 -0.96
N ASN A 107 -8.28 -20.26 -0.31
CA ASN A 107 -8.11 -20.14 1.14
C ASN A 107 -7.70 -18.73 1.54
N ALA A 108 -6.85 -18.09 0.74
CA ALA A 108 -6.36 -16.75 0.99
C ALA A 108 -7.43 -15.68 0.78
N GLN A 109 -7.45 -14.68 1.66
CA GLN A 109 -8.19 -13.43 1.49
C GLN A 109 -7.25 -12.32 1.03
N PHE A 110 -7.69 -11.53 0.04
CA PHE A 110 -6.91 -10.45 -0.57
C PHE A 110 -7.42 -9.11 -0.07
N ARG A 111 -6.77 -8.56 0.97
CA ARG A 111 -7.21 -7.37 1.70
C ARG A 111 -6.11 -6.31 1.86
N ASP A 112 -5.15 -6.28 0.95
CA ASP A 112 -4.10 -5.26 0.93
C ASP A 112 -4.42 -4.16 -0.10
N PRO A 113 -4.82 -2.95 0.33
CA PRO A 113 -5.15 -1.86 -0.57
C PRO A 113 -3.93 -0.97 -0.88
N ALA A 114 -2.78 -1.22 -0.23
CA ALA A 114 -1.62 -0.34 -0.29
C ALA A 114 -0.66 -0.69 -1.42
N ALA A 115 -0.79 -1.88 -2.04
CA ALA A 115 0.07 -2.34 -3.12
C ALA A 115 -0.69 -3.19 -4.14
N TRP A 116 0.01 -3.59 -5.19
CA TRP A 116 -0.52 -4.33 -6.33
C TRP A 116 -0.40 -5.84 -6.13
N TYR A 117 -1.46 -6.58 -6.53
CA TYR A 117 -1.45 -8.03 -6.73
C TYR A 117 -1.27 -8.36 -8.21
N HIS A 118 -0.52 -9.40 -8.51
CA HIS A 118 -0.51 -10.06 -9.81
C HIS A 118 -1.22 -11.40 -9.71
N PHE A 119 -2.25 -11.61 -10.50
CA PHE A 119 -2.93 -12.90 -10.60
C PHE A 119 -2.70 -13.54 -11.96
N VAL A 120 -2.42 -14.83 -11.96
CA VAL A 120 -2.45 -15.68 -13.15
C VAL A 120 -3.41 -16.82 -12.88
N VAL A 121 -4.35 -17.04 -13.79
CA VAL A 121 -5.35 -18.14 -13.71
C VAL A 121 -5.31 -18.90 -15.01
N SER A 122 -5.14 -20.22 -14.98
CA SER A 122 -5.14 -21.07 -16.17
C SER A 122 -6.01 -22.31 -16.03
N ALA A 123 -6.76 -22.63 -17.11
CA ALA A 123 -7.55 -23.84 -17.24
C ALA A 123 -6.98 -24.73 -18.33
N ASN A 124 -6.90 -26.04 -18.08
CA ASN A 124 -6.38 -27.04 -19.01
C ASN A 124 -7.37 -28.19 -19.19
N GLY A 125 -8.41 -27.94 -19.98
CA GLY A 125 -9.44 -28.92 -20.29
C GLY A 125 -10.17 -29.45 -19.05
N SER A 126 -10.20 -30.75 -18.87
CA SER A 126 -10.70 -31.45 -17.67
C SER A 126 -9.56 -31.80 -16.69
N THR A 127 -8.33 -31.39 -16.96
CA THR A 127 -7.15 -31.82 -16.21
C THR A 127 -6.91 -30.97 -14.97
N SER A 128 -6.89 -29.63 -15.12
CA SER A 128 -6.57 -28.73 -14.01
C SER A 128 -7.12 -27.32 -14.22
N LEU A 129 -7.40 -26.66 -13.10
CA LEU A 129 -7.50 -25.20 -12.98
C LEU A 129 -6.49 -24.76 -11.93
N ASN A 130 -5.55 -23.92 -12.34
CA ASN A 130 -4.51 -23.42 -11.48
C ASN A 130 -4.64 -21.89 -11.35
N ALA A 131 -4.19 -21.37 -10.23
CA ALA A 131 -4.02 -19.92 -10.05
C ALA A 131 -2.78 -19.64 -9.21
N TRP A 132 -2.19 -18.48 -9.45
CA TRP A 132 -1.06 -17.95 -8.71
C TRP A 132 -1.30 -16.48 -8.36
N VAL A 133 -0.75 -16.06 -7.24
CA VAL A 133 -0.70 -14.67 -6.82
C VAL A 133 0.74 -14.27 -6.53
N ASN A 134 1.25 -13.25 -7.23
CA ASN A 134 2.63 -12.78 -7.10
C ASN A 134 3.68 -13.91 -7.20
N GLY A 135 3.47 -14.87 -8.10
CA GLY A 135 4.35 -16.02 -8.31
C GLY A 135 4.07 -17.24 -7.42
N GLU A 136 3.24 -17.10 -6.39
CA GLU A 136 2.93 -18.18 -5.44
C GLU A 136 1.60 -18.88 -5.78
N ALA A 137 1.59 -20.20 -5.72
CA ALA A 137 0.40 -21.01 -6.04
C ALA A 137 -0.74 -20.79 -5.03
N VAL A 138 -1.94 -20.55 -5.54
CA VAL A 138 -3.16 -20.40 -4.72
C VAL A 138 -3.64 -21.78 -4.23
N THR A 139 -3.93 -21.86 -2.93
CA THR A 139 -4.61 -23.00 -2.33
C THR A 139 -6.11 -22.76 -2.23
N TRP A 140 -6.91 -23.82 -2.22
CA TRP A 140 -8.35 -23.75 -2.39
C TRP A 140 -9.13 -24.27 -1.19
N SER A 141 -10.10 -23.50 -0.71
CA SER A 141 -11.11 -23.93 0.27
C SER A 141 -12.24 -24.71 -0.42
N THR A 142 -12.52 -24.35 -1.66
CA THR A 142 -13.43 -25.09 -2.54
C THR A 142 -12.71 -25.40 -3.85
N SER A 143 -12.74 -26.65 -4.29
CA SER A 143 -12.18 -27.07 -5.58
C SER A 143 -13.08 -28.17 -6.17
N SER A 144 -13.94 -27.79 -7.12
CA SER A 144 -14.84 -28.69 -7.84
C SER A 144 -14.62 -28.55 -9.34
N GLY A 145 -14.31 -29.64 -10.01
CA GLY A 145 -13.91 -29.63 -11.41
C GLY A 145 -12.41 -29.44 -11.60
N PRO A 146 -11.94 -29.04 -12.80
CA PRO A 146 -12.75 -28.81 -14.01
C PRO A 146 -13.31 -30.12 -14.61
N ASN A 147 -14.55 -30.05 -15.15
CA ASN A 147 -15.23 -31.22 -15.70
C ASN A 147 -15.12 -31.31 -17.25
N GLY A 148 -14.29 -30.51 -17.88
CA GLY A 148 -14.17 -30.40 -19.34
C GLY A 148 -15.37 -29.76 -20.02
N VAL A 149 -16.30 -29.16 -19.26
CA VAL A 149 -17.41 -28.41 -19.83
C VAL A 149 -16.92 -27.06 -20.30
N ALA A 150 -17.19 -26.74 -21.56
CA ALA A 150 -16.76 -25.51 -22.19
C ALA A 150 -17.24 -24.27 -21.41
N TRP A 151 -16.30 -23.35 -21.13
CA TRP A 151 -16.60 -22.07 -20.51
C TRP A 151 -17.43 -21.17 -21.43
N LEU A 152 -18.08 -20.17 -20.90
CA LEU A 152 -18.60 -19.07 -21.72
C LEU A 152 -17.52 -18.13 -22.21
N PHE A 153 -16.34 -18.17 -21.61
CA PHE A 153 -15.21 -17.48 -22.15
C PHE A 153 -14.89 -17.94 -23.59
N ASN A 154 -14.40 -17.03 -24.43
CA ASN A 154 -14.09 -17.29 -25.84
C ASN A 154 -15.28 -17.74 -26.70
N ASN A 155 -16.51 -17.49 -26.29
CA ASN A 155 -17.69 -17.68 -27.13
C ASN A 155 -18.16 -16.32 -27.71
N THR A 156 -19.34 -16.32 -28.35
CA THR A 156 -19.94 -15.12 -28.96
C THR A 156 -20.87 -14.36 -28.01
N ASN A 157 -20.82 -14.61 -26.71
CA ASN A 157 -21.50 -13.81 -25.71
C ASN A 157 -20.70 -12.55 -25.37
N ASN A 158 -21.36 -11.58 -24.76
CA ASN A 158 -20.72 -10.36 -24.29
C ASN A 158 -19.81 -10.66 -23.10
N HIS A 159 -18.51 -10.40 -23.23
CA HIS A 159 -17.49 -10.48 -22.19
C HIS A 159 -17.38 -9.12 -21.51
N GLN A 160 -17.16 -9.09 -20.19
CA GLN A 160 -17.16 -7.86 -19.40
C GLN A 160 -15.97 -7.84 -18.41
N ILE A 161 -15.42 -6.66 -18.17
CA ILE A 161 -14.46 -6.35 -17.12
C ILE A 161 -15.04 -5.18 -16.31
N GLY A 162 -15.07 -5.26 -14.99
CA GLY A 162 -15.67 -4.25 -14.13
C GLY A 162 -17.18 -4.39 -13.92
N LEU A 163 -17.84 -5.24 -14.67
CA LEU A 163 -19.28 -5.42 -14.67
C LEU A 163 -19.65 -6.91 -14.58
N TYR A 164 -20.76 -7.21 -13.91
CA TYR A 164 -21.42 -8.51 -14.01
C TYR A 164 -22.87 -8.31 -14.44
N TYR A 165 -23.19 -8.80 -15.62
CA TYR A 165 -24.51 -8.61 -16.27
C TYR A 165 -24.83 -7.14 -16.45
N THR A 166 -25.61 -6.52 -15.56
CA THR A 166 -25.99 -5.10 -15.57
C THR A 166 -25.51 -4.35 -14.31
N THR A 167 -24.82 -5.04 -13.39
CA THR A 167 -24.44 -4.49 -12.11
C THR A 167 -22.94 -4.17 -12.07
N ALA A 168 -22.62 -2.89 -12.07
CA ALA A 168 -21.27 -2.40 -11.85
C ALA A 168 -21.03 -2.23 -10.35
N ASN A 169 -20.42 -3.23 -9.70
CA ASN A 169 -20.11 -3.24 -8.27
C ASN A 169 -18.61 -3.34 -8.02
N SER A 170 -17.81 -2.77 -8.92
CA SER A 170 -16.37 -2.92 -8.88
C SER A 170 -15.69 -1.64 -8.43
N ASN A 171 -14.68 -1.75 -7.56
CA ASN A 171 -13.89 -0.64 -7.07
C ASN A 171 -12.45 -1.10 -6.91
N PHE A 172 -11.66 -0.97 -7.99
CA PHE A 172 -10.27 -1.42 -8.07
C PHE A 172 -9.52 -0.70 -9.20
N TYR A 173 -8.20 -0.79 -9.20
CA TYR A 173 -7.35 -0.41 -10.33
C TYR A 173 -6.88 -1.67 -11.03
N LEU A 174 -6.80 -1.64 -12.36
CA LEU A 174 -6.43 -2.78 -13.19
C LEU A 174 -5.43 -2.36 -14.25
N THR A 175 -4.45 -3.23 -14.52
CA THR A 175 -3.48 -3.03 -15.61
C THR A 175 -2.90 -4.34 -16.11
N ASP A 176 -2.23 -4.28 -17.25
CA ASP A 176 -1.45 -5.37 -17.84
C ASP A 176 -2.26 -6.67 -17.97
N VAL A 177 -3.45 -6.56 -18.59
CA VAL A 177 -4.40 -7.68 -18.70
C VAL A 177 -4.12 -8.50 -19.95
N ASN A 178 -3.67 -9.72 -19.76
CA ASN A 178 -3.38 -10.70 -20.80
C ASN A 178 -4.40 -11.83 -20.79
N TRP A 179 -5.12 -12.02 -21.86
CA TRP A 179 -5.99 -13.17 -22.09
C TRP A 179 -5.43 -14.05 -23.19
N ILE A 180 -5.13 -15.31 -22.89
CA ILE A 180 -4.55 -16.25 -23.83
C ILE A 180 -5.59 -17.32 -24.16
N ASP A 181 -5.96 -17.41 -25.41
CA ASP A 181 -6.95 -18.37 -25.92
C ASP A 181 -6.22 -19.64 -26.41
N GLY A 182 -6.61 -20.79 -25.86
CA GLY A 182 -6.13 -22.11 -26.28
C GLY A 182 -4.80 -22.57 -25.66
N GLN A 183 -4.29 -21.88 -24.61
CA GLN A 183 -3.08 -22.29 -23.92
C GLN A 183 -3.26 -22.15 -22.39
N ALA A 184 -2.82 -23.19 -21.65
CA ALA A 184 -2.73 -23.18 -20.20
C ALA A 184 -1.26 -22.92 -19.79
N LEU A 185 -0.96 -21.67 -19.42
CA LEU A 185 0.38 -21.15 -19.12
C LEU A 185 0.59 -21.04 -17.62
N ALA A 186 1.85 -20.90 -17.20
CA ALA A 186 2.24 -20.69 -15.83
C ALA A 186 2.41 -19.18 -15.51
N GLU A 187 2.57 -18.86 -14.24
CA GLU A 187 2.80 -17.50 -13.74
C GLU A 187 4.10 -16.90 -14.25
N THR A 188 5.13 -17.77 -14.46
CA THR A 188 6.46 -17.37 -14.95
C THR A 188 6.48 -16.91 -16.42
N ASP A 189 5.38 -17.10 -17.17
CA ASP A 189 5.20 -16.51 -18.49
C ASP A 189 4.91 -14.99 -18.42
N PHE A 190 4.35 -14.52 -17.28
CA PHE A 190 3.87 -13.14 -17.09
C PHE A 190 4.57 -12.39 -15.96
N GLY A 191 5.40 -13.06 -15.17
CA GLY A 191 6.16 -12.47 -14.08
C GLY A 191 7.47 -13.20 -13.81
N ALA A 192 8.33 -12.57 -13.03
CA ALA A 192 9.58 -13.15 -12.54
C ALA A 192 10.00 -12.47 -11.23
N TYR A 193 10.74 -13.17 -10.40
CA TYR A 193 11.40 -12.54 -9.24
C TYR A 193 12.61 -11.74 -9.70
N ASP A 194 12.79 -10.55 -9.11
CA ASP A 194 14.02 -9.75 -9.28
C ASP A 194 15.12 -10.21 -8.31
N ASP A 195 16.26 -9.53 -8.34
CA ASP A 195 17.44 -9.87 -7.51
C ASP A 195 17.20 -9.70 -6.00
N ASN A 196 16.11 -9.00 -5.61
CA ASN A 196 15.68 -8.84 -4.21
C ASN A 196 14.48 -9.75 -3.86
N ASN A 197 14.24 -10.79 -4.64
CA ASN A 197 13.14 -11.74 -4.46
C ASN A 197 11.73 -11.10 -4.52
N VAL A 198 11.58 -9.93 -5.18
CA VAL A 198 10.30 -9.28 -5.39
C VAL A 198 9.72 -9.67 -6.75
N TRP A 199 8.47 -10.13 -6.76
CA TRP A 199 7.78 -10.47 -8.01
C TRP A 199 7.53 -9.26 -8.90
N GLN A 200 7.98 -9.30 -10.15
CA GLN A 200 7.91 -8.21 -11.12
C GLN A 200 7.12 -8.61 -12.36
N PRO A 201 6.46 -7.64 -13.06
CA PRO A 201 5.84 -7.89 -14.34
C PRO A 201 6.86 -8.33 -15.39
N LYS A 202 6.44 -9.26 -16.26
CA LYS A 202 7.20 -9.74 -17.42
C LYS A 202 6.32 -9.71 -18.67
N ALA A 203 6.84 -9.17 -19.74
CA ALA A 203 6.11 -9.14 -21.02
C ALA A 203 5.90 -10.56 -21.55
N TYR A 204 4.65 -10.91 -21.85
CA TYR A 204 4.35 -12.15 -22.56
C TYR A 204 4.75 -12.02 -24.03
N SER A 205 5.49 -12.99 -24.54
CA SER A 205 6.02 -13.02 -25.92
C SER A 205 5.44 -14.14 -26.78
N GLY A 206 4.51 -14.92 -26.25
CA GLY A 206 3.87 -16.02 -26.95
C GLY A 206 2.68 -15.60 -27.81
N SER A 207 1.98 -16.58 -28.38
CA SER A 207 0.77 -16.36 -29.16
C SER A 207 -0.45 -16.17 -28.26
N TYR A 208 -1.29 -15.18 -28.58
CA TYR A 208 -2.52 -14.91 -27.83
C TYR A 208 -3.73 -15.80 -28.25
N GLY A 209 -3.63 -16.51 -29.39
CA GLY A 209 -4.75 -17.28 -29.93
C GLY A 209 -5.83 -16.37 -30.56
N THR A 210 -6.92 -16.98 -31.07
CA THR A 210 -7.90 -16.25 -31.88
C THR A 210 -8.64 -15.15 -31.12
N ASN A 211 -9.14 -15.45 -29.92
CA ASN A 211 -9.89 -14.49 -29.09
C ASN A 211 -9.04 -13.84 -28.01
N GLY A 212 -7.73 -14.16 -27.96
CA GLY A 212 -6.80 -13.59 -27.01
C GLY A 212 -6.57 -12.09 -27.26
N PHE A 213 -6.26 -11.37 -26.19
CA PHE A 213 -6.02 -9.92 -26.21
C PHE A 213 -5.01 -9.49 -25.13
N TYR A 214 -4.48 -8.28 -25.31
CA TYR A 214 -3.62 -7.63 -24.32
C TYR A 214 -4.02 -6.17 -24.11
N LEU A 215 -4.52 -5.84 -22.92
CA LEU A 215 -4.88 -4.47 -22.54
C LEU A 215 -3.77 -3.87 -21.66
N LYS A 216 -2.95 -3.02 -22.28
CA LYS A 216 -1.88 -2.26 -21.58
C LYS A 216 -2.39 -1.03 -20.86
N PHE A 217 -3.52 -0.45 -21.34
CA PHE A 217 -4.03 0.87 -20.91
C PHE A 217 -3.03 2.04 -21.08
N ALA A 218 -1.96 1.85 -21.85
CA ALA A 218 -0.89 2.84 -21.97
C ALA A 218 -1.30 4.08 -22.77
N ASP A 219 -2.13 3.90 -23.80
CA ASP A 219 -2.64 5.01 -24.62
C ASP A 219 -3.90 5.60 -23.99
N ASN A 220 -3.75 6.75 -23.36
CA ASN A 220 -4.85 7.53 -22.79
C ASN A 220 -5.27 8.73 -23.66
N SER A 221 -4.94 8.72 -24.94
CA SER A 221 -5.32 9.78 -25.89
C SER A 221 -6.83 9.98 -26.00
N SER A 222 -7.60 8.91 -25.76
CA SER A 222 -9.06 8.94 -25.61
C SER A 222 -9.54 7.78 -24.75
N ALA A 223 -10.79 7.82 -24.30
CA ALA A 223 -11.40 6.70 -23.59
C ALA A 223 -11.37 5.41 -24.43
N ALA A 224 -11.68 5.51 -25.73
CA ALA A 224 -11.65 4.36 -26.65
C ALA A 224 -10.23 3.76 -26.80
N ALA A 225 -9.19 4.59 -26.78
CA ALA A 225 -7.80 4.14 -26.88
C ALA A 225 -7.38 3.23 -25.73
N LEU A 226 -7.93 3.43 -24.52
CA LEU A 226 -7.70 2.55 -23.37
C LEU A 226 -8.16 1.11 -23.61
N GLY A 227 -9.15 0.89 -24.46
CA GLY A 227 -9.64 -0.45 -24.83
C GLY A 227 -8.85 -1.15 -25.94
N THR A 228 -7.80 -0.52 -26.49
CA THR A 228 -7.04 -1.04 -27.63
C THR A 228 -6.32 -2.34 -27.25
N ASP A 229 -6.51 -3.36 -28.10
CA ASP A 229 -5.80 -4.63 -28.00
C ASP A 229 -4.38 -4.50 -28.55
N SER A 230 -3.39 -4.74 -27.72
CA SER A 230 -1.95 -4.70 -28.03
C SER A 230 -1.37 -6.07 -28.38
N SER A 231 -2.18 -7.14 -28.45
CA SER A 231 -1.72 -8.51 -28.78
C SER A 231 -1.39 -8.72 -30.26
N GLY A 232 -1.86 -7.81 -31.12
CA GLY A 232 -1.82 -7.94 -32.57
C GLY A 232 -3.06 -8.61 -33.18
N ASN A 233 -4.00 -9.11 -32.38
CA ASN A 233 -5.22 -9.77 -32.85
C ASN A 233 -6.35 -8.79 -33.22
N SER A 234 -6.21 -7.51 -32.85
CA SER A 234 -7.25 -6.48 -33.02
C SER A 234 -8.54 -6.77 -32.25
N ASN A 235 -8.46 -7.48 -31.14
CA ASN A 235 -9.55 -7.81 -30.23
C ASN A 235 -9.86 -6.66 -29.25
N THR A 236 -10.04 -5.45 -29.80
CA THR A 236 -10.27 -4.21 -29.02
C THR A 236 -11.56 -4.25 -28.22
N TRP A 237 -11.57 -3.65 -27.05
CA TRP A 237 -12.67 -3.58 -26.11
C TRP A 237 -13.38 -2.23 -26.17
N THR A 238 -14.69 -2.22 -26.06
CA THR A 238 -15.46 -1.00 -25.86
C THR A 238 -15.31 -0.53 -24.42
N VAL A 239 -14.96 0.72 -24.25
CA VAL A 239 -14.77 1.37 -22.95
C VAL A 239 -16.05 2.16 -22.60
N ASN A 240 -16.56 1.98 -21.39
CA ASN A 240 -17.78 2.60 -20.94
C ASN A 240 -17.54 3.33 -19.61
N ASN A 241 -17.91 4.59 -19.54
CA ASN A 241 -17.87 5.44 -18.34
C ASN A 241 -16.47 5.50 -17.67
N ILE A 242 -15.42 5.50 -18.48
CA ILE A 242 -14.01 5.64 -18.06
C ILE A 242 -13.46 6.91 -18.71
N THR A 243 -12.92 7.80 -17.91
CA THR A 243 -12.30 9.05 -18.36
C THR A 243 -10.80 8.86 -18.56
N ALA A 244 -10.31 8.99 -19.79
CA ALA A 244 -8.91 8.72 -20.14
C ALA A 244 -7.97 9.81 -19.64
N LYS A 245 -8.31 11.04 -19.85
CA LYS A 245 -7.54 12.22 -19.43
C LYS A 245 -8.46 13.43 -19.21
N GLY A 246 -7.98 14.37 -18.43
CA GLY A 246 -8.56 15.71 -18.41
C GLY A 246 -8.35 16.40 -19.75
N ASN A 247 -9.07 17.47 -19.95
CA ASN A 247 -9.08 18.17 -21.23
C ASN A 247 -7.70 18.72 -21.60
N ASP A 248 -7.02 18.10 -22.59
CA ASP A 248 -5.74 18.59 -23.16
C ASP A 248 -5.94 19.78 -24.14
N TRP A 249 -7.17 20.25 -24.28
CA TRP A 249 -7.47 21.33 -25.18
C TRP A 249 -7.04 22.67 -24.57
N ASN A 250 -5.81 23.05 -24.83
CA ASN A 250 -5.22 24.37 -24.60
C ASN A 250 -5.57 24.96 -23.22
N GLN A 251 -4.98 24.43 -22.17
CA GLN A 251 -5.26 24.67 -20.75
C GLN A 251 -5.15 26.14 -20.30
N ASP A 252 -4.58 27.03 -21.16
CA ASP A 252 -4.38 28.45 -20.87
C ASP A 252 -5.51 29.33 -21.42
N GLN A 253 -6.63 28.75 -21.85
CA GLN A 253 -7.73 29.50 -22.45
C GLN A 253 -8.95 29.56 -21.53
N ILE A 254 -9.55 30.73 -21.46
CA ILE A 254 -10.90 30.95 -20.88
C ILE A 254 -11.88 30.95 -22.04
N TRP A 255 -12.43 29.79 -22.38
CA TRP A 255 -13.34 29.61 -23.52
C TRP A 255 -14.63 30.43 -23.40
N SER A 256 -15.12 30.60 -22.17
CA SER A 256 -16.30 31.44 -21.89
C SER A 256 -16.15 32.88 -22.37
N ASN A 257 -14.92 33.42 -22.45
CA ASN A 257 -14.66 34.74 -23.02
C ASN A 257 -14.90 34.78 -24.55
N SER A 258 -14.93 33.65 -25.21
CA SER A 258 -15.20 33.52 -26.66
C SER A 258 -16.66 33.20 -26.97
N LEU A 259 -17.53 33.11 -25.94
CA LEU A 259 -18.97 32.93 -26.09
C LEU A 259 -19.64 34.29 -26.05
N THR A 260 -20.44 34.58 -27.10
CA THR A 260 -21.22 35.79 -27.21
C THR A 260 -22.69 35.45 -27.42
N ALA A 261 -23.58 36.39 -27.14
CA ALA A 261 -25.04 36.27 -27.40
C ALA A 261 -25.52 37.46 -28.24
N SER A 262 -26.58 37.23 -29.03
CA SER A 262 -27.27 38.30 -29.75
C SER A 262 -27.84 39.38 -28.82
N SER A 263 -28.23 39.00 -27.60
CA SER A 263 -28.63 39.89 -26.52
C SER A 263 -28.41 39.20 -25.14
N GLY A 264 -27.94 39.94 -24.15
CA GLY A 264 -27.92 39.62 -22.72
C GLY A 264 -27.38 38.22 -22.37
N LEU A 265 -26.10 37.96 -22.59
CA LEU A 265 -25.44 36.72 -22.19
C LEU A 265 -25.39 36.59 -20.66
N SER A 266 -25.82 35.45 -20.14
CA SER A 266 -25.67 35.10 -18.73
C SER A 266 -25.08 33.68 -18.59
N GLY A 267 -24.27 33.45 -17.56
CA GLY A 267 -23.69 32.16 -17.25
C GLY A 267 -22.75 31.65 -18.34
N ALA A 268 -21.95 32.51 -19.00
CA ALA A 268 -21.01 32.07 -20.04
C ALA A 268 -20.07 30.96 -19.53
N THR A 269 -19.58 31.08 -18.32
CA THR A 269 -18.73 30.06 -17.64
C THR A 269 -19.43 28.72 -17.48
N ASN A 270 -20.76 28.68 -17.36
CA ASN A 270 -21.54 27.45 -17.19
C ASN A 270 -21.56 26.54 -18.44
N ALA A 271 -21.20 27.06 -19.62
CA ALA A 271 -21.05 26.25 -20.82
C ALA A 271 -19.63 25.59 -20.90
N PHE A 272 -18.72 26.00 -20.01
CA PHE A 272 -17.33 25.59 -19.99
C PHE A 272 -16.87 25.26 -18.55
N ASP A 273 -17.79 24.84 -17.70
CA ASP A 273 -17.53 24.39 -16.33
C ASP A 273 -17.45 22.85 -16.20
N GLY A 274 -17.69 22.15 -17.33
CA GLY A 274 -17.68 20.69 -17.37
C GLY A 274 -18.96 20.03 -16.82
N ASP A 275 -19.89 20.82 -16.28
CA ASP A 275 -21.16 20.33 -15.70
C ASP A 275 -22.33 20.60 -16.65
N VAL A 276 -22.81 19.55 -17.33
CA VAL A 276 -23.99 19.67 -18.23
C VAL A 276 -25.31 19.88 -17.51
N SER A 277 -25.32 19.98 -16.18
CA SER A 277 -26.50 20.41 -15.42
C SER A 277 -26.66 21.94 -15.41
N THR A 278 -25.58 22.68 -15.57
CA THR A 278 -25.54 24.15 -15.69
C THR A 278 -25.64 24.61 -17.14
N ARG A 279 -25.84 25.90 -17.38
CA ARG A 279 -25.92 26.42 -18.74
C ARG A 279 -25.54 27.89 -18.89
N ALA A 280 -25.00 28.23 -20.06
CA ALA A 280 -25.00 29.59 -20.59
C ALA A 280 -26.32 29.85 -21.36
N GLN A 281 -26.83 31.08 -21.32
CA GLN A 281 -28.03 31.45 -22.06
C GLN A 281 -28.02 32.92 -22.52
N SER A 282 -28.69 33.18 -23.64
CA SER A 282 -29.00 34.51 -24.10
C SER A 282 -30.10 35.16 -23.25
N ALA A 283 -30.43 36.42 -23.47
CA ALA A 283 -31.69 37.00 -23.00
C ALA A 283 -32.89 36.31 -23.67
N LEU A 284 -34.06 36.43 -23.04
CA LEU A 284 -35.30 36.00 -23.61
C LEU A 284 -35.67 36.89 -24.83
N GLY A 285 -35.95 36.30 -26.00
CA GLY A 285 -36.21 37.04 -27.20
C GLY A 285 -36.51 36.15 -28.41
N SER A 286 -36.81 36.79 -29.56
CA SER A 286 -37.03 36.11 -30.83
C SER A 286 -35.71 35.89 -31.55
N TYR A 287 -35.51 34.72 -32.09
CA TYR A 287 -34.30 34.37 -32.89
C TYR A 287 -32.99 34.66 -32.17
N GLN A 288 -32.91 34.29 -30.91
CA GLN A 288 -31.69 34.49 -30.12
C GLN A 288 -30.55 33.53 -30.56
N THR A 289 -29.31 34.01 -30.47
CA THR A 289 -28.12 33.23 -30.79
C THR A 289 -27.11 33.25 -29.67
N LEU A 290 -26.41 32.12 -29.49
CA LEU A 290 -25.10 32.02 -28.83
C LEU A 290 -24.06 31.70 -29.89
N THR A 291 -22.97 32.41 -29.90
CA THR A 291 -21.86 32.21 -30.85
C THR A 291 -20.56 31.94 -30.07
N PHE A 292 -19.98 30.80 -30.32
CA PHE A 292 -18.66 30.40 -29.80
C PHE A 292 -17.62 30.46 -30.91
N GLY A 293 -16.72 31.43 -30.86
CA GLY A 293 -15.70 31.69 -31.88
C GLY A 293 -14.41 32.18 -31.27
N PRO A 294 -13.55 31.29 -30.74
CA PRO A 294 -12.28 31.66 -30.10
C PRO A 294 -11.33 32.30 -31.11
N SER A 295 -10.65 33.37 -30.73
CA SER A 295 -9.71 34.09 -31.58
C SER A 295 -8.47 33.26 -31.97
N THR A 296 -8.03 32.39 -31.09
CA THR A 296 -6.90 31.47 -31.34
C THR A 296 -7.29 30.20 -32.10
N GLY A 297 -8.58 29.95 -32.25
CA GLY A 297 -9.11 28.72 -32.83
C GLY A 297 -8.89 27.49 -31.96
N VAL A 298 -9.77 26.50 -32.05
CA VAL A 298 -9.63 25.19 -31.45
C VAL A 298 -9.90 24.10 -32.48
N SER A 299 -8.93 23.22 -32.68
CA SER A 299 -9.00 22.20 -33.73
C SER A 299 -9.46 20.86 -33.16
N PHE A 300 -10.12 20.05 -33.99
CA PHE A 300 -10.54 18.69 -33.69
C PHE A 300 -10.28 17.78 -34.90
N THR A 301 -10.20 16.48 -34.68
CA THR A 301 -9.80 15.49 -35.70
C THR A 301 -10.91 14.53 -36.11
N SER A 302 -11.94 14.36 -35.26
CA SER A 302 -12.99 13.36 -35.51
C SER A 302 -14.39 13.85 -35.31
N THR A 303 -14.71 14.59 -34.23
CA THR A 303 -16.09 15.02 -33.92
C THR A 303 -16.17 16.37 -33.26
N LEU A 304 -17.21 17.13 -33.62
CA LEU A 304 -17.69 18.29 -32.89
C LEU A 304 -19.10 17.97 -32.38
N GLU A 305 -19.31 18.10 -31.09
CA GLU A 305 -20.56 17.80 -30.42
C GLU A 305 -20.96 18.94 -29.46
N VAL A 306 -22.25 19.10 -29.27
CA VAL A 306 -22.82 20.08 -28.33
C VAL A 306 -23.84 19.45 -27.39
N TYR A 307 -23.95 20.03 -26.20
CA TYR A 307 -25.01 19.72 -25.26
C TYR A 307 -25.85 20.99 -25.02
N CYS A 308 -27.13 20.96 -25.36
CA CYS A 308 -28.06 22.08 -25.17
C CYS A 308 -29.26 21.68 -24.29
N ASP A 309 -29.97 22.66 -23.78
CA ASP A 309 -31.21 22.44 -23.01
C ASP A 309 -32.39 22.23 -23.91
N GLN A 310 -33.38 21.45 -23.47
CA GLN A 310 -34.69 21.45 -24.08
C GLN A 310 -35.46 22.70 -23.58
N GLY A 311 -35.35 23.80 -24.30
CA GLY A 311 -36.32 24.87 -24.18
C GLY A 311 -37.58 24.57 -25.02
N ASP A 312 -38.62 25.38 -24.91
CA ASP A 312 -39.93 25.21 -25.59
C ASP A 312 -39.85 25.22 -27.15
N SER A 313 -38.67 25.24 -27.74
CA SER A 313 -38.47 25.11 -29.19
C SER A 313 -37.20 24.33 -29.54
N THR A 314 -37.20 23.84 -30.76
CA THR A 314 -36.04 23.13 -31.35
C THR A 314 -34.90 24.11 -31.61
N PRO A 315 -33.84 24.17 -30.75
CA PRO A 315 -32.64 24.93 -31.07
C PRO A 315 -31.97 24.30 -32.29
N THR A 316 -31.19 25.07 -33.03
CA THR A 316 -30.27 24.55 -34.04
C THR A 316 -28.86 24.88 -33.63
N ALA A 317 -27.96 23.88 -33.75
CA ALA A 317 -26.51 24.05 -33.63
C ALA A 317 -25.92 23.97 -35.03
N SER A 318 -25.11 24.93 -35.42
CA SER A 318 -24.53 25.00 -36.75
C SER A 318 -23.03 25.32 -36.70
N TRP A 319 -22.26 24.63 -37.56
CA TRP A 319 -20.84 24.88 -37.75
C TRP A 319 -20.47 24.54 -39.21
N ASN A 320 -19.73 25.43 -39.85
CA ASN A 320 -19.19 25.24 -41.23
C ASN A 320 -20.23 24.65 -42.21
N GLY A 321 -21.45 25.21 -42.23
CA GLY A 321 -22.53 24.81 -43.10
C GLY A 321 -23.32 23.55 -42.68
N ASN A 322 -22.88 22.85 -41.69
CA ASN A 322 -23.64 21.74 -41.08
C ASN A 322 -24.57 22.28 -40.00
N THR A 323 -25.78 21.78 -39.97
CA THR A 323 -26.81 22.22 -38.98
C THR A 323 -27.54 20.98 -38.46
N VAL A 324 -27.64 20.89 -37.14
CA VAL A 324 -28.33 19.81 -36.43
C VAL A 324 -29.33 20.42 -35.41
N ASN A 325 -30.30 19.63 -35.03
CA ASN A 325 -31.13 19.92 -33.88
C ASN A 325 -30.55 19.24 -32.64
N PRO A 326 -29.95 19.96 -31.68
CA PRO A 326 -29.28 19.35 -30.56
C PRO A 326 -30.19 18.67 -29.54
N GLY A 327 -31.53 18.74 -29.70
CA GLY A 327 -32.48 18.11 -28.75
C GLY A 327 -32.04 18.36 -27.29
N GLY A 328 -32.87 18.20 -26.28
CA GLY A 328 -32.41 18.39 -24.92
C GLY A 328 -31.95 17.10 -24.25
N GLY A 329 -30.91 17.20 -23.40
CA GLY A 329 -30.55 16.13 -22.49
C GLY A 329 -29.58 15.07 -23.02
N ALA A 330 -28.88 15.33 -24.14
CA ALA A 330 -27.82 14.46 -24.68
C ALA A 330 -26.80 15.26 -25.50
N TRP A 331 -25.59 14.68 -25.63
CA TRP A 331 -24.59 15.13 -26.59
C TRP A 331 -25.06 14.84 -28.02
N VAL A 332 -24.97 15.83 -28.89
CA VAL A 332 -25.38 15.70 -30.31
C VAL A 332 -24.22 16.11 -31.20
N THR A 333 -23.84 15.23 -32.13
CA THR A 333 -22.77 15.47 -33.09
C THR A 333 -23.21 16.50 -34.14
N VAL A 334 -22.54 17.66 -34.15
CA VAL A 334 -22.73 18.73 -35.15
C VAL A 334 -21.99 18.42 -36.43
N PHE A 335 -20.78 17.84 -36.29
CA PHE A 335 -19.95 17.49 -37.42
C PHE A 335 -19.09 16.28 -37.07
N SER A 336 -18.89 15.39 -38.08
CA SER A 336 -17.93 14.26 -38.03
C SER A 336 -16.84 14.49 -39.08
N GLY A 337 -15.59 14.55 -38.64
CA GLY A 337 -14.41 14.87 -39.41
C GLY A 337 -13.51 15.86 -38.67
N SER A 338 -12.43 16.29 -39.30
CA SER A 338 -11.51 17.27 -38.74
C SER A 338 -11.91 18.71 -39.08
N GLY A 339 -11.60 19.62 -38.16
CA GLY A 339 -11.87 21.04 -38.37
C GLY A 339 -11.32 21.96 -37.29
N THR A 340 -11.58 23.26 -37.40
CA THR A 340 -11.19 24.26 -36.43
C THR A 340 -12.36 25.21 -36.18
N ILE A 341 -12.76 25.36 -34.91
CA ILE A 341 -13.69 26.41 -34.51
C ILE A 341 -12.87 27.66 -34.21
N ASP A 342 -13.18 28.75 -34.86
CA ASP A 342 -12.52 30.06 -34.65
C ASP A 342 -13.50 31.23 -34.89
N SER A 343 -12.99 32.46 -34.81
CA SER A 343 -13.81 33.66 -35.03
C SER A 343 -14.32 33.79 -36.48
N SER A 344 -13.69 33.09 -37.47
CA SER A 344 -14.13 33.08 -38.88
C SER A 344 -15.11 31.95 -39.15
N THR A 345 -15.04 30.86 -38.39
CA THR A 345 -15.87 29.67 -38.53
C THR A 345 -16.42 29.27 -37.13
N PRO A 346 -17.26 30.11 -36.54
CA PRO A 346 -17.77 29.90 -35.19
C PRO A 346 -18.85 28.81 -35.14
N LEU A 347 -18.98 28.18 -33.98
CA LEU A 347 -20.11 27.35 -33.62
C LEU A 347 -21.26 28.29 -33.19
N VAL A 348 -22.44 28.12 -33.78
CA VAL A 348 -23.59 28.96 -33.53
C VAL A 348 -24.79 28.13 -33.08
N ILE A 349 -25.40 28.54 -31.96
CA ILE A 349 -26.63 27.96 -31.42
C ILE A 349 -27.76 28.98 -31.61
N ASN A 350 -28.81 28.62 -32.37
CA ASN A 350 -29.94 29.52 -32.68
C ASN A 350 -31.24 28.98 -32.10
N THR A 351 -32.09 29.88 -31.66
CA THR A 351 -33.51 29.57 -31.38
C THR A 351 -34.37 29.82 -32.64
N GLN A 352 -35.45 29.05 -32.75
CA GLN A 352 -36.38 29.13 -33.90
C GLN A 352 -37.72 29.82 -33.58
N GLY A 353 -37.91 30.34 -32.38
CA GLY A 353 -39.18 30.89 -31.94
C GLY A 353 -39.11 32.26 -31.30
N ALA A 354 -40.28 32.84 -31.00
CA ALA A 354 -40.41 34.06 -30.24
C ALA A 354 -40.38 33.75 -28.72
N SER A 355 -39.77 34.61 -27.93
CA SER A 355 -39.69 34.50 -26.47
C SER A 355 -38.96 33.25 -25.97
N GLN A 356 -37.71 33.05 -26.42
CA GLN A 356 -36.88 31.89 -26.07
C GLN A 356 -35.44 32.28 -25.73
N TYR A 357 -34.76 31.38 -25.05
CA TYR A 357 -33.32 31.48 -24.77
C TYR A 357 -32.54 30.56 -25.72
N ALA A 358 -31.49 31.05 -26.34
CA ALA A 358 -30.45 30.16 -26.85
C ALA A 358 -29.64 29.66 -25.65
N THR A 359 -29.45 28.35 -25.54
CA THR A 359 -28.76 27.71 -24.39
C THR A 359 -27.65 26.82 -24.85
N LEU A 360 -26.54 26.80 -24.10
CA LEU A 360 -25.41 25.93 -24.29
C LEU A 360 -24.95 25.41 -22.91
N LYS A 361 -24.83 24.10 -22.79
CA LYS A 361 -24.33 23.41 -21.56
C LYS A 361 -22.96 22.84 -21.73
N GLY A 362 -22.49 22.67 -22.96
CA GLY A 362 -21.15 22.20 -23.24
C GLY A 362 -20.84 22.08 -24.72
N VAL A 363 -19.58 22.15 -25.02
CA VAL A 363 -18.99 21.84 -26.34
C VAL A 363 -17.99 20.68 -26.14
N ARG A 364 -18.07 19.67 -27.00
CA ARG A 364 -17.16 18.52 -26.93
C ARG A 364 -16.48 18.32 -28.30
N LEU A 365 -15.16 18.17 -28.28
CA LEU A 365 -14.33 17.93 -29.45
C LEU A 365 -13.62 16.60 -29.28
N ASP A 366 -13.73 15.72 -30.27
CA ASP A 366 -13.11 14.39 -30.25
C ASP A 366 -13.41 13.60 -28.95
N GLY A 367 -14.63 13.76 -28.41
CA GLY A 367 -15.03 13.15 -27.15
C GLY A 367 -14.63 13.91 -25.87
N ASN A 368 -13.90 15.04 -25.98
CA ASN A 368 -13.42 15.84 -24.84
C ASN A 368 -14.24 17.14 -24.69
N ILE A 369 -14.70 17.43 -23.49
CA ILE A 369 -15.46 18.66 -23.20
C ILE A 369 -14.49 19.85 -23.12
N LEU A 370 -14.82 20.97 -23.74
CA LEU A 370 -14.11 22.24 -23.56
C LEU A 370 -14.46 22.83 -22.21
N VAL A 371 -13.44 23.18 -21.42
CA VAL A 371 -13.63 23.84 -20.10
C VAL A 371 -12.67 25.01 -19.96
N ASP A 372 -13.08 26.00 -19.18
CA ASP A 372 -12.27 27.20 -18.89
C ASP A 372 -11.05 26.82 -18.05
N THR A 373 -9.94 27.57 -18.24
CA THR A 373 -8.78 27.52 -17.33
C THR A 373 -9.24 27.76 -15.89
N GLY A 374 -8.81 26.90 -14.97
CA GLY A 374 -9.22 26.92 -13.56
C GLY A 374 -10.42 26.02 -13.25
N VAL A 375 -11.18 25.56 -14.29
CA VAL A 375 -12.25 24.55 -14.13
C VAL A 375 -11.71 23.14 -14.35
N LEU A 376 -10.57 23.01 -15.02
CA LEU A 376 -9.86 21.74 -15.25
C LEU A 376 -9.60 20.94 -13.99
N ASP A 377 -9.43 21.63 -12.87
CA ASP A 377 -9.17 21.03 -11.56
C ASP A 377 -10.32 20.10 -11.12
N SER A 378 -11.57 20.49 -11.42
CA SER A 378 -12.74 19.66 -11.14
C SER A 378 -12.85 18.42 -12.03
N LEU A 379 -12.27 18.45 -13.24
CA LEU A 379 -12.27 17.33 -14.18
C LEU A 379 -11.11 16.37 -13.96
N ALA A 380 -9.95 16.85 -13.49
CA ALA A 380 -8.82 16.00 -13.18
C ALA A 380 -9.16 14.92 -12.15
N LYS A 381 -10.07 15.22 -11.22
CA LYS A 381 -10.53 14.27 -10.20
C LYS A 381 -11.26 13.06 -10.78
N ASN A 382 -11.85 13.18 -11.95
CA ASN A 382 -12.59 12.11 -12.62
C ASN A 382 -11.74 11.28 -13.59
N ILE A 383 -10.44 11.60 -13.74
CA ILE A 383 -9.54 10.81 -14.59
C ILE A 383 -9.37 9.42 -14.00
N ASP A 384 -9.64 8.40 -14.82
CA ASP A 384 -9.51 6.98 -14.46
C ASP A 384 -8.23 6.33 -15.01
N SER A 385 -7.58 6.95 -16.01
CA SER A 385 -6.28 6.51 -16.50
C SER A 385 -5.16 7.11 -15.65
N LEU A 386 -4.56 6.29 -14.81
CA LEU A 386 -3.63 6.71 -13.77
C LEU A 386 -2.21 6.22 -14.03
N ILE A 387 -1.21 6.93 -13.49
CA ILE A 387 0.17 6.47 -13.43
C ILE A 387 0.47 5.68 -12.13
N ASP A 388 -0.56 5.31 -11.37
CA ASP A 388 -0.49 4.33 -10.27
C ASP A 388 -0.35 2.93 -10.89
N THR A 389 0.85 2.35 -10.78
CA THR A 389 1.25 1.11 -11.48
C THR A 389 2.10 0.21 -10.58
N PRO A 390 2.19 -1.10 -10.90
CA PRO A 390 3.06 -2.00 -10.15
C PRO A 390 4.56 -1.80 -10.39
N THR A 391 4.96 -1.01 -11.39
CA THR A 391 6.36 -0.76 -11.75
C THR A 391 6.79 0.65 -11.40
N ASN A 392 7.97 0.78 -10.80
CA ASN A 392 8.61 2.07 -10.54
C ASN A 392 9.37 2.54 -11.79
N TYR A 393 9.07 3.74 -12.28
CA TYR A 393 9.79 4.35 -13.39
C TYR A 393 9.80 5.88 -13.29
N THR A 394 10.83 6.49 -13.88
CA THR A 394 10.93 7.96 -13.98
C THR A 394 10.45 8.42 -15.34
N ALA A 395 9.60 9.45 -15.36
CA ALA A 395 9.14 10.09 -16.59
C ALA A 395 9.84 11.42 -16.82
N ASP A 396 10.08 11.79 -18.07
CA ASP A 396 10.78 13.03 -18.47
C ASP A 396 10.09 14.32 -17.95
N SER A 397 8.81 14.24 -17.65
CA SER A 397 8.01 15.37 -17.15
C SER A 397 8.00 15.51 -15.62
N GLY A 398 8.73 14.65 -14.88
CA GLY A 398 8.78 14.65 -13.41
C GLY A 398 7.61 13.97 -12.71
N ASN A 399 6.59 13.51 -13.43
CA ASN A 399 5.52 12.66 -12.92
C ASN A 399 5.94 11.18 -13.04
N ASN A 400 6.56 10.66 -12.02
CA ASN A 400 7.06 9.29 -11.99
C ASN A 400 5.91 8.30 -11.83
N GLY A 401 5.97 7.17 -12.55
CA GLY A 401 5.06 6.06 -12.33
C GLY A 401 5.49 5.20 -11.16
N GLY A 402 4.55 4.57 -10.51
CA GLY A 402 4.79 3.71 -9.35
C GLY A 402 3.50 3.45 -8.59
N ASN A 403 3.60 2.74 -7.47
CA ASN A 403 2.46 2.55 -6.57
C ASN A 403 2.22 3.84 -5.77
N TYR A 404 1.11 4.51 -6.03
CA TYR A 404 0.76 5.80 -5.42
C TYR A 404 0.07 5.66 -4.08
N CYS A 405 0.26 6.66 -3.23
CA CYS A 405 -0.54 6.82 -2.02
C CYS A 405 -2.03 6.96 -2.37
N THR A 406 -2.85 6.34 -1.53
CA THR A 406 -4.30 6.54 -1.48
C THR A 406 -4.70 6.67 -0.01
N LEU A 407 -5.92 7.11 0.29
CA LEU A 407 -6.43 6.99 1.66
C LEU A 407 -6.62 5.51 2.01
N SER A 408 -6.20 5.11 3.20
CA SER A 408 -6.17 3.70 3.60
C SER A 408 -7.52 3.28 4.20
N PRO A 409 -8.24 2.33 3.60
CA PRO A 409 -9.46 1.80 4.21
C PRO A 409 -9.18 0.93 5.45
N LEU A 410 -7.92 0.54 5.69
CA LEU A 410 -7.50 -0.25 6.86
C LEU A 410 -7.39 0.61 8.13
N LYS A 411 -7.11 1.90 7.97
CA LYS A 411 -6.99 2.87 9.08
C LYS A 411 -7.79 4.11 8.73
N ASN A 412 -9.10 4.00 8.86
CA ASN A 412 -10.05 5.01 8.43
C ASN A 412 -11.31 5.00 9.29
N SER A 413 -11.88 6.15 9.53
CA SER A 413 -13.17 6.32 10.20
C SER A 413 -14.19 7.14 9.40
N GLN A 414 -13.89 7.44 8.13
CA GLN A 414 -14.68 8.23 7.19
C GLN A 414 -15.13 7.36 6.01
N THR A 415 -16.01 7.85 5.16
CA THR A 415 -16.42 7.13 3.94
C THR A 415 -15.43 7.44 2.82
N LEU A 416 -14.82 6.41 2.25
CA LEU A 416 -13.93 6.49 1.10
C LEU A 416 -14.63 5.98 -0.16
N SER A 417 -14.35 6.61 -1.29
CA SER A 417 -14.86 6.22 -2.61
C SER A 417 -13.84 6.57 -3.70
N ASN A 418 -14.23 6.31 -4.96
CA ASN A 418 -13.47 6.72 -6.14
C ASN A 418 -11.99 6.29 -6.09
N GLY A 419 -11.75 4.97 -5.81
CA GLY A 419 -10.39 4.45 -5.68
C GLY A 419 -9.67 4.90 -4.41
N ASN A 420 -10.41 5.23 -3.34
CA ASN A 420 -9.91 5.77 -2.08
C ASN A 420 -9.25 7.17 -2.22
N LEU A 421 -9.70 7.94 -3.20
CA LEU A 421 -9.25 9.32 -3.42
C LEU A 421 -10.30 10.35 -3.02
N ASP A 422 -11.57 9.94 -2.85
CA ASP A 422 -12.64 10.79 -2.34
C ASP A 422 -12.94 10.42 -0.89
N VAL A 423 -13.22 11.44 -0.08
CA VAL A 423 -13.51 11.27 1.33
C VAL A 423 -14.73 12.11 1.75
N VAL A 424 -15.62 11.48 2.51
CA VAL A 424 -16.78 12.12 3.12
C VAL A 424 -16.72 11.93 4.63
N GLY A 425 -16.89 13.00 5.39
CA GLY A 425 -16.84 12.99 6.84
C GLY A 425 -17.97 12.18 7.49
N GLY A 426 -17.75 11.78 8.74
CA GLY A 426 -18.76 11.11 9.57
C GLY A 426 -19.57 12.09 10.42
N SER A 427 -20.14 11.61 11.54
CA SER A 427 -21.00 12.41 12.43
C SER A 427 -20.23 13.38 13.37
N SER A 428 -18.91 13.22 13.48
CA SER A 428 -18.01 14.00 14.33
C SER A 428 -16.65 14.11 13.69
N TRP A 429 -15.68 14.78 14.35
CA TRP A 429 -14.31 14.77 13.90
C TRP A 429 -13.77 13.34 13.80
N GLN A 430 -13.46 12.94 12.57
CA GLN A 430 -12.93 11.64 12.19
C GLN A 430 -11.79 11.81 11.19
N ARG A 431 -10.93 10.83 11.10
CA ARG A 431 -9.71 10.87 10.28
C ARG A 431 -9.63 9.74 9.27
N SER A 432 -9.04 10.07 8.13
CA SER A 432 -8.50 9.12 7.16
C SER A 432 -7.03 9.38 6.97
N VAL A 433 -6.23 8.34 6.86
CA VAL A 433 -4.78 8.45 6.69
C VAL A 433 -4.34 7.89 5.35
N GLY A 434 -3.21 8.37 4.85
CA GLY A 434 -2.57 7.83 3.64
C GLY A 434 -2.04 6.42 3.83
N SER A 435 -1.88 5.70 2.73
CA SER A 435 -1.32 4.34 2.69
C SER A 435 0.22 4.32 2.72
N LEU A 436 0.89 5.45 2.44
CA LEU A 436 2.33 5.60 2.38
C LEU A 436 2.85 6.46 3.52
N GLY A 437 3.92 6.00 4.21
CA GLY A 437 4.67 6.75 5.20
C GLY A 437 5.89 7.44 4.58
N MET A 438 6.15 8.66 5.02
CA MET A 438 7.27 9.50 4.60
C MET A 438 8.35 9.47 5.69
N PHE A 439 9.44 8.75 5.45
CA PHE A 439 10.57 8.63 6.39
C PHE A 439 11.54 9.81 6.23
N SER A 440 11.77 10.25 5.00
CA SER A 440 12.63 11.37 4.60
C SER A 440 12.19 11.89 3.23
N GLY A 441 12.78 12.97 2.72
CA GLY A 441 12.47 13.54 1.41
C GLY A 441 11.40 14.62 1.46
N LYS A 442 11.01 15.10 0.26
CA LYS A 442 10.09 16.26 0.10
C LYS A 442 8.95 15.89 -0.82
N TYR A 443 7.73 15.92 -0.30
CA TYR A 443 6.55 15.43 -1.01
C TYR A 443 5.50 16.51 -1.17
N TYR A 444 4.71 16.43 -2.26
CA TYR A 444 3.61 17.33 -2.57
C TYR A 444 2.36 16.52 -2.93
N TRP A 445 1.21 16.97 -2.45
CA TRP A 445 -0.12 16.48 -2.84
C TRP A 445 -1.14 17.60 -2.76
N GLU A 446 -2.28 17.39 -3.41
CA GLU A 446 -3.38 18.33 -3.45
C GLU A 446 -4.64 17.76 -2.84
N TYR A 447 -5.43 18.62 -2.24
CA TYR A 447 -6.74 18.30 -1.71
C TYR A 447 -7.75 19.36 -2.16
N GLU A 448 -8.76 18.95 -2.94
CA GLU A 448 -9.88 19.79 -3.34
C GLU A 448 -10.98 19.70 -2.29
N ILE A 449 -11.46 20.84 -1.81
CA ILE A 449 -12.65 20.95 -0.96
C ILE A 449 -13.88 20.89 -1.86
N THR A 450 -14.70 19.84 -1.74
CA THR A 450 -15.88 19.68 -2.60
C THR A 450 -17.17 20.13 -1.92
N ALA A 451 -17.23 20.15 -0.59
CA ALA A 451 -18.39 20.63 0.15
C ALA A 451 -18.01 21.14 1.54
N SER A 452 -18.57 22.30 1.91
CA SER A 452 -18.57 22.90 3.26
C SER A 452 -17.19 23.27 3.82
N ASN A 453 -17.15 23.94 4.99
CA ASN A 453 -15.97 24.40 5.71
C ASN A 453 -15.58 23.40 6.80
N GLU A 454 -14.45 23.60 7.48
CA GLU A 454 -13.91 22.76 8.57
C GLU A 454 -13.28 21.46 8.10
N HIS A 455 -12.30 21.59 7.22
CA HIS A 455 -11.40 20.54 6.81
C HIS A 455 -10.05 20.73 7.51
N LEU A 456 -9.46 19.66 8.03
CA LEU A 456 -8.10 19.61 8.53
C LEU A 456 -7.29 18.69 7.66
N ILE A 457 -6.23 19.19 7.05
CA ILE A 457 -5.40 18.46 6.10
C ILE A 457 -3.96 18.63 6.51
N GLY A 458 -3.17 17.57 6.50
CA GLY A 458 -1.77 17.67 6.86
C GLY A 458 -1.10 16.31 6.99
N VAL A 459 -0.23 16.19 7.98
CA VAL A 459 0.53 14.98 8.30
C VAL A 459 0.39 14.63 9.77
N GLY A 460 0.55 13.36 10.09
CA GLY A 460 0.54 12.86 11.45
C GLY A 460 1.34 11.56 11.60
N PRO A 461 1.66 11.16 12.85
CA PRO A 461 2.39 9.93 13.11
C PRO A 461 1.57 8.70 12.71
N VAL A 462 2.26 7.65 12.32
CA VAL A 462 1.63 6.41 11.82
C VAL A 462 0.77 5.68 12.85
N ASP A 463 0.98 5.92 14.13
CA ASP A 463 0.24 5.33 15.25
C ASP A 463 -0.95 6.18 15.73
N MET A 464 -1.21 7.33 15.08
CA MET A 464 -2.26 8.27 15.50
C MET A 464 -3.63 7.62 15.65
N GLN A 465 -4.44 8.18 16.54
CA GLN A 465 -5.84 7.79 16.74
C GLN A 465 -6.72 8.37 15.63
N LEU A 466 -7.76 7.62 15.21
CA LEU A 466 -8.68 8.02 14.14
C LEU A 466 -9.82 8.96 14.60
N SER A 467 -10.00 9.14 15.90
CA SER A 467 -11.00 10.05 16.48
C SER A 467 -10.36 11.37 16.89
N GLY A 468 -11.11 12.48 16.76
CA GLY A 468 -10.65 13.81 17.10
C GLY A 468 -10.16 14.63 15.92
N ASN A 469 -9.94 15.94 16.14
CA ASN A 469 -9.36 16.84 15.14
C ASN A 469 -7.83 16.77 15.16
N LEU A 470 -7.22 17.03 14.01
CA LEU A 470 -5.76 17.18 13.89
C LEU A 470 -5.28 18.29 14.86
N GLY A 471 -4.18 18.06 15.56
CA GLY A 471 -3.64 19.00 16.55
C GLY A 471 -4.27 18.93 17.92
N ALA A 472 -5.23 18.02 18.17
CA ALA A 472 -5.88 17.88 19.48
C ALA A 472 -5.11 17.02 20.49
N GLY A 473 -3.85 16.71 20.22
CA GLY A 473 -2.97 15.95 21.12
C GLY A 473 -3.11 14.43 21.00
N SER A 474 -1.98 13.77 21.09
CA SER A 474 -1.89 12.31 21.23
C SER A 474 -2.53 11.82 22.53
N PRO A 475 -2.97 10.55 22.63
CA PRO A 475 -3.47 10.00 23.88
C PRO A 475 -2.44 10.18 25.01
N PRO A 476 -2.89 10.34 26.24
CA PRO A 476 -1.99 10.47 27.39
C PRO A 476 -1.09 9.22 27.48
N GLY A 477 0.21 9.42 27.31
CA GLY A 477 1.21 8.35 27.45
C GLY A 477 1.96 7.97 26.17
N SER A 478 1.51 8.39 25.00
CA SER A 478 2.33 8.29 23.77
C SER A 478 3.23 9.53 23.67
N GLY A 479 4.50 9.39 23.93
CA GLY A 479 5.51 10.43 23.72
C GLY A 479 5.81 10.73 22.24
N TYR A 480 4.86 10.43 21.35
CA TYR A 480 5.08 10.39 19.91
C TYR A 480 4.33 11.51 19.19
N GLY A 481 5.10 12.32 18.53
CA GLY A 481 4.84 13.05 17.32
C GLY A 481 3.71 14.08 17.34
N THR A 482 4.07 15.30 17.04
CA THR A 482 3.13 16.38 16.78
C THR A 482 2.52 16.23 15.40
N GLU A 483 1.20 16.39 15.35
CA GLU A 483 0.44 16.46 14.11
C GLU A 483 0.56 17.86 13.52
N LEU A 484 0.84 17.96 12.21
CA LEU A 484 0.80 19.20 11.47
C LEU A 484 -0.44 19.23 10.59
N GLY A 485 -1.29 20.22 10.74
CA GLY A 485 -2.53 20.31 9.97
C GLY A 485 -2.89 21.73 9.58
N PHE A 486 -3.54 21.90 8.44
CA PHE A 486 -4.17 23.13 7.98
C PHE A 486 -5.65 23.10 8.30
N VAL A 487 -6.15 24.15 8.93
CA VAL A 487 -7.57 24.31 9.29
C VAL A 487 -8.22 25.35 8.39
N ASN A 488 -9.33 24.99 7.78
CA ASN A 488 -10.24 25.94 7.17
C ASN A 488 -11.45 26.20 8.10
N GLY A 489 -11.54 27.41 8.67
CA GLY A 489 -12.64 27.81 9.57
C GLY A 489 -12.18 28.61 10.78
N THR A 490 -13.15 29.21 11.50
CA THR A 490 -12.94 30.02 12.71
C THR A 490 -12.81 29.13 13.93
N GLY A 491 -11.61 28.64 14.23
CA GLY A 491 -11.39 27.85 15.42
C GLY A 491 -9.93 27.44 15.55
N ALA A 492 -9.15 28.18 16.33
CA ALA A 492 -7.77 27.86 16.57
C ALA A 492 -7.64 26.74 17.59
N ASN A 493 -7.08 25.59 17.18
CA ASN A 493 -6.35 24.69 18.07
C ASN A 493 -4.98 24.43 17.47
N GLY A 494 -3.93 24.90 18.14
CA GLY A 494 -2.55 24.82 17.69
C GLY A 494 -2.10 26.04 16.86
N SER A 495 -0.83 26.20 16.65
CA SER A 495 -0.10 27.36 16.12
C SER A 495 -0.44 27.78 14.66
N TRP A 496 -1.69 27.71 14.24
CA TRP A 496 -2.13 28.00 12.87
C TRP A 496 -2.91 29.33 12.81
N SER A 497 -2.38 30.32 12.14
CA SER A 497 -3.14 31.51 11.79
C SER A 497 -3.93 31.27 10.51
N ASN A 498 -5.25 31.33 10.63
CA ASN A 498 -6.17 31.28 9.48
C ASN A 498 -5.92 32.47 8.56
N THR A 499 -5.49 32.25 7.33
CA THR A 499 -5.19 33.29 6.35
C THR A 499 -6.20 33.37 5.21
N GLY A 500 -7.44 33.04 5.46
CA GLY A 500 -8.53 33.23 4.50
C GLY A 500 -9.52 32.08 4.48
N ALA A 501 -10.79 32.42 4.31
CA ALA A 501 -11.84 31.42 4.12
C ALA A 501 -11.55 30.59 2.85
N SER A 502 -11.55 29.27 2.98
CA SER A 502 -11.56 28.34 1.85
C SER A 502 -12.96 27.73 1.76
N GLY A 503 -13.42 27.42 0.56
CA GLY A 503 -14.74 26.88 0.29
C GLY A 503 -14.72 25.78 -0.77
N ALA A 504 -15.88 25.29 -1.13
CA ALA A 504 -16.00 24.34 -2.22
C ALA A 504 -15.37 24.88 -3.52
N GLY A 505 -14.57 24.06 -4.17
CA GLY A 505 -13.79 24.40 -5.36
C GLY A 505 -12.36 24.89 -5.06
N ASP A 506 -12.01 25.17 -3.79
CA ASP A 506 -10.63 25.54 -3.47
C ASP A 506 -9.74 24.29 -3.40
N ILE A 507 -8.55 24.39 -3.99
CA ILE A 507 -7.52 23.36 -3.97
C ILE A 507 -6.42 23.75 -2.99
N ILE A 508 -6.18 22.88 -2.04
CA ILE A 508 -5.16 23.03 -1.02
C ILE A 508 -3.98 22.13 -1.37
N GLY A 509 -2.86 22.76 -1.75
CA GLY A 509 -1.59 22.07 -1.94
C GLY A 509 -0.83 21.93 -0.63
N ILE A 510 -0.35 20.75 -0.31
CA ILE A 510 0.49 20.47 0.85
C ILE A 510 1.89 20.07 0.35
N ALA A 511 2.91 20.81 0.78
CA ALA A 511 4.30 20.46 0.55
C ALA A 511 4.97 20.13 1.89
N PHE A 512 5.34 18.87 2.08
CA PHE A 512 5.92 18.36 3.32
C PHE A 512 7.39 18.00 3.12
N ASP A 513 8.26 18.61 3.91
CA ASP A 513 9.70 18.32 3.99
C ASP A 513 9.93 17.43 5.20
N ALA A 514 10.02 16.11 4.97
CA ALA A 514 10.22 15.14 6.03
C ALA A 514 11.63 15.21 6.64
N ASP A 515 12.61 15.70 5.88
CA ASP A 515 14.00 15.83 6.36
C ASP A 515 14.12 16.89 7.47
N ASN A 516 13.30 17.95 7.39
CA ASN A 516 13.35 19.08 8.31
C ASN A 516 12.07 19.20 9.18
N GLY A 517 11.05 18.37 8.95
CA GLY A 517 9.78 18.44 9.63
C GLY A 517 8.98 19.70 9.31
N ASN A 518 9.11 20.26 8.09
CA ASN A 518 8.46 21.49 7.66
C ASN A 518 7.26 21.18 6.73
N MET A 519 6.13 21.82 6.95
CA MET A 519 4.98 21.77 6.06
C MET A 519 4.63 23.16 5.54
N TYR A 520 4.42 23.24 4.23
CA TYR A 520 4.00 24.45 3.53
C TYR A 520 2.64 24.21 2.90
N VAL A 521 1.77 25.21 2.96
CA VAL A 521 0.41 25.12 2.42
C VAL A 521 0.20 26.15 1.34
N TYR A 522 -0.43 25.73 0.27
CA TYR A 522 -0.79 26.53 -0.89
C TYR A 522 -2.31 26.52 -1.04
N LYS A 523 -2.89 27.64 -1.38
CA LYS A 523 -4.29 27.74 -1.77
C LYS A 523 -4.36 28.18 -3.24
N ASN A 524 -4.95 27.37 -4.09
CA ASN A 524 -5.09 27.65 -5.52
C ASN A 524 -3.73 28.05 -6.14
N GLY A 525 -2.69 27.29 -5.85
CA GLY A 525 -1.31 27.50 -6.32
C GLY A 525 -0.54 28.63 -5.62
N SER A 526 -1.17 29.44 -4.78
CA SER A 526 -0.51 30.55 -4.07
C SER A 526 -0.12 30.14 -2.66
N ALA A 527 1.14 30.39 -2.29
CA ALA A 527 1.63 30.07 -0.95
C ALA A 527 0.92 30.89 0.12
N LEU A 528 0.50 30.24 1.19
CA LEU A 528 -0.09 30.88 2.34
C LEU A 528 1.00 31.20 3.37
N ASN A 529 1.38 32.51 3.48
CA ASN A 529 2.22 33.12 4.55
C ASN A 529 3.56 32.44 4.90
N GLY A 530 4.34 31.96 3.90
CA GLY A 530 5.66 31.36 4.12
C GLY A 530 5.60 29.92 4.66
N ALA A 531 6.64 29.47 5.32
CA ALA A 531 6.67 28.18 6.02
C ALA A 531 5.67 28.25 7.18
N ILE A 532 4.61 27.50 7.09
CA ILE A 532 3.48 27.61 8.03
C ILE A 532 3.76 26.86 9.32
N ALA A 533 4.52 25.80 9.27
CA ALA A 533 4.97 25.11 10.47
C ALA A 533 6.34 24.49 10.25
N SER A 534 7.27 24.89 11.08
CA SER A 534 8.44 24.07 11.38
C SER A 534 8.19 23.37 12.71
N HIS A 535 8.33 22.09 12.76
CA HIS A 535 8.32 21.35 14.01
C HIS A 535 9.62 20.60 14.16
N THR A 536 10.39 20.98 15.15
CA THR A 536 11.59 20.23 15.55
C THR A 536 11.12 19.05 16.42
N GLY A 537 11.51 17.82 16.06
CA GLY A 537 11.22 16.63 16.83
C GLY A 537 9.97 15.84 16.37
N LEU A 538 9.55 16.00 15.11
CA LEU A 538 8.61 15.05 14.51
C LEU A 538 9.24 13.67 14.51
N VAL A 539 8.49 12.69 15.01
CA VAL A 539 8.88 11.28 14.90
C VAL A 539 8.49 10.79 13.52
N MET A 540 9.45 10.35 12.73
CA MET A 540 9.22 9.74 11.43
C MET A 540 8.89 8.24 11.60
N PRO A 541 8.12 7.64 10.69
CA PRO A 541 7.51 8.26 9.52
C PRO A 541 6.23 9.04 9.83
N GLN A 542 5.97 10.07 9.02
CA GLN A 542 4.69 10.77 8.98
C GLN A 542 3.85 10.28 7.80
N ILE A 543 2.53 10.27 7.94
CA ILE A 543 1.57 9.93 6.88
C ILE A 543 0.64 11.10 6.59
N PRO A 544 0.13 11.26 5.33
CA PRO A 544 -0.92 12.21 5.03
C PRO A 544 -2.18 11.95 5.85
N VAL A 545 -2.86 13.02 6.28
CA VAL A 545 -4.09 12.94 7.08
C VAL A 545 -5.13 13.91 6.55
N VAL A 546 -6.37 13.43 6.46
CA VAL A 546 -7.57 14.25 6.26
C VAL A 546 -8.49 14.03 7.44
N SER A 547 -8.91 15.11 8.11
CA SER A 547 -9.86 15.07 9.23
C SER A 547 -11.05 15.98 8.93
N LEU A 548 -12.26 15.44 8.97
CA LEU A 548 -13.50 16.12 8.65
C LEU A 548 -14.49 16.03 9.81
N ASN A 549 -15.26 17.11 10.03
CA ASN A 549 -16.25 17.20 11.08
C ASN A 549 -17.66 17.20 10.52
N GLY A 550 -18.26 16.04 10.34
CA GLY A 550 -19.65 15.89 9.90
C GLY A 550 -19.80 15.44 8.46
N SER A 551 -20.92 14.78 8.17
CA SER A 551 -21.22 14.12 6.90
C SER A 551 -21.50 15.07 5.71
N SER A 552 -21.60 16.38 5.97
CA SER A 552 -21.73 17.40 4.93
C SER A 552 -20.40 17.90 4.38
N ARG A 553 -19.28 17.38 4.87
CA ARG A 553 -17.91 17.71 4.42
C ARG A 553 -17.40 16.63 3.52
N SER A 554 -16.86 17.04 2.38
CA SER A 554 -16.26 16.11 1.43
C SER A 554 -15.12 16.76 0.69
N GLY A 555 -14.20 15.94 0.21
CA GLY A 555 -13.08 16.40 -0.60
C GLY A 555 -12.46 15.29 -1.41
N VAL A 556 -11.60 15.68 -2.34
CA VAL A 556 -10.86 14.79 -3.24
C VAL A 556 -9.38 15.01 -3.05
N ILE A 557 -8.62 13.92 -2.90
CA ILE A 557 -7.17 13.98 -2.75
C ILE A 557 -6.47 13.51 -4.02
N ASN A 558 -5.35 14.13 -4.36
CA ASN A 558 -4.50 13.77 -5.47
C ASN A 558 -3.04 13.72 -4.99
N PHE A 559 -2.46 12.53 -4.94
CA PHE A 559 -1.06 12.34 -4.55
C PHE A 559 -0.10 12.41 -5.75
N GLY A 560 -0.61 12.70 -6.95
CA GLY A 560 0.13 12.80 -8.19
C GLY A 560 -0.14 11.66 -9.18
N GLN A 561 -0.97 10.66 -8.82
CA GLN A 561 -1.40 9.62 -9.76
C GLN A 561 -2.24 10.16 -10.93
N ARG A 562 -2.78 11.36 -10.78
CA ARG A 562 -3.38 12.22 -11.79
C ARG A 562 -2.56 13.50 -11.92
N PRO A 563 -2.64 14.24 -13.02
CA PRO A 563 -1.99 15.56 -13.09
C PRO A 563 -2.36 16.44 -11.89
N PHE A 564 -1.38 17.14 -11.33
CA PHE A 564 -1.64 18.18 -10.34
C PHE A 564 -2.29 19.39 -10.99
N ALA A 565 -3.18 20.04 -10.26
CA ALA A 565 -3.78 21.30 -10.66
C ALA A 565 -2.74 22.44 -10.71
N TYR A 566 -1.77 22.39 -9.80
CA TYR A 566 -0.71 23.39 -9.68
C TYR A 566 0.67 22.74 -9.69
N THR A 567 1.65 23.45 -10.23
CA THR A 567 3.04 22.97 -10.24
C THR A 567 3.55 22.84 -8.80
N PRO A 568 4.06 21.66 -8.41
CA PRO A 568 4.68 21.49 -7.11
C PRO A 568 5.85 22.47 -6.89
N PRO A 569 6.09 22.92 -5.65
CA PRO A 569 7.28 23.73 -5.36
C PRO A 569 8.57 23.01 -5.75
N THR A 570 9.60 23.76 -6.13
CA THR A 570 10.87 23.19 -6.55
C THR A 570 11.45 22.23 -5.49
N GLY A 571 11.79 21.03 -5.91
CA GLY A 571 12.35 19.97 -5.07
C GLY A 571 11.33 19.08 -4.37
N TYR A 572 10.03 19.36 -4.53
CA TYR A 572 8.96 18.48 -4.04
C TYR A 572 8.45 17.58 -5.16
N VAL A 573 8.17 16.34 -4.81
CA VAL A 573 7.71 15.28 -5.74
C VAL A 573 6.40 14.67 -5.28
N SER A 574 5.70 13.97 -6.18
CA SER A 574 4.49 13.21 -5.87
C SER A 574 4.76 12.08 -4.87
N LEU A 575 3.74 11.69 -4.09
CA LEU A 575 3.88 10.63 -3.09
C LEU A 575 3.56 9.26 -3.69
N CYS A 576 4.59 8.60 -4.20
CA CYS A 576 4.55 7.24 -4.75
C CYS A 576 5.84 6.46 -4.43
N THR A 577 5.82 5.15 -4.62
CA THR A 577 6.97 4.29 -4.30
C THR A 577 8.24 4.67 -5.05
N THR A 578 8.17 5.14 -6.29
CA THR A 578 9.35 5.61 -7.04
C THR A 578 10.09 6.73 -6.32
N ASN A 579 9.34 7.63 -5.70
CA ASN A 579 9.87 8.83 -5.04
C ASN A 579 10.20 8.63 -3.55
N LEU A 580 9.83 7.48 -2.96
CA LEU A 580 10.25 7.16 -1.58
C LEU A 580 11.77 6.97 -1.52
N THR A 581 12.34 7.31 -0.39
CA THR A 581 13.76 7.04 -0.10
C THR A 581 14.07 5.56 -0.24
N ASP A 582 15.21 5.23 -0.81
CA ASP A 582 15.66 3.84 -0.90
C ASP A 582 15.88 3.26 0.50
N PRO A 583 15.45 2.01 0.75
CA PRO A 583 15.71 1.35 2.02
C PRO A 583 17.22 1.12 2.18
N ALA A 584 17.70 1.19 3.42
CA ALA A 584 19.09 0.86 3.73
C ALA A 584 19.41 -0.60 3.43
N ILE A 585 18.40 -1.46 3.53
CA ILE A 585 18.46 -2.90 3.25
C ILE A 585 17.43 -3.20 2.17
N ALA A 586 17.90 -3.45 0.95
CA ALA A 586 17.04 -3.71 -0.20
C ALA A 586 16.46 -5.14 -0.18
N ASP A 587 17.25 -6.10 0.27
CA ASP A 587 16.84 -7.49 0.49
C ASP A 587 16.98 -7.86 1.98
N PRO A 588 15.92 -7.81 2.77
CA PRO A 588 15.93 -8.18 4.18
C PRO A 588 16.42 -9.62 4.45
N SER A 589 16.29 -10.53 3.48
CA SER A 589 16.72 -11.94 3.64
C SER A 589 18.24 -12.11 3.73
N THR A 590 19.02 -11.06 3.49
CA THR A 590 20.48 -11.04 3.70
C THR A 590 20.87 -10.72 5.15
N GLU A 591 19.92 -10.31 5.98
CA GLU A 591 20.17 -9.86 7.36
C GLU A 591 19.36 -10.66 8.39
N PHE A 592 18.16 -11.08 8.01
CA PHE A 592 17.25 -11.90 8.79
C PHE A 592 16.47 -12.85 7.88
N ASP A 593 16.40 -14.13 8.21
CA ASP A 593 15.53 -15.05 7.49
C ASP A 593 15.01 -16.18 8.39
N THR A 594 13.99 -16.86 7.87
CA THR A 594 13.31 -17.99 8.49
C THR A 594 13.51 -19.25 7.67
N THR A 595 14.10 -20.29 8.25
CA THR A 595 14.30 -21.57 7.59
C THR A 595 13.41 -22.65 8.18
N LEU A 596 12.68 -23.37 7.31
CA LEU A 596 11.91 -24.56 7.67
C LEU A 596 12.68 -25.81 7.27
N TYR A 597 12.73 -26.80 8.17
CA TYR A 597 13.36 -28.08 7.86
C TYR A 597 12.70 -29.27 8.59
N SER A 598 12.88 -30.49 8.04
CA SER A 598 12.54 -31.73 8.73
C SER A 598 13.78 -32.31 9.35
N GLY A 599 13.70 -32.82 10.57
CA GLY A 599 14.81 -33.51 11.22
C GLY A 599 15.18 -34.83 10.52
N ASN A 600 16.35 -35.41 10.87
CA ASN A 600 16.82 -36.66 10.26
C ASN A 600 17.64 -37.56 11.20
N ASP A 601 17.72 -37.24 12.50
CA ASP A 601 18.47 -37.96 13.53
C ASP A 601 19.97 -38.08 13.26
N ALA A 602 20.50 -37.38 12.24
CA ALA A 602 21.89 -37.42 11.84
C ALA A 602 22.48 -36.01 11.79
N GLN A 603 23.79 -35.92 12.02
CA GLN A 603 24.46 -34.63 11.84
C GLN A 603 24.25 -34.12 10.41
N ARG A 604 23.90 -32.84 10.29
CA ARG A 604 23.61 -32.20 8.99
C ARG A 604 23.77 -30.68 9.02
N ASP A 605 24.00 -30.14 7.85
CA ASP A 605 24.00 -28.71 7.63
C ASP A 605 22.60 -28.24 7.17
N ILE A 606 22.14 -27.14 7.73
CA ILE A 606 20.99 -26.35 7.29
C ILE A 606 21.58 -25.13 6.62
N THR A 607 21.42 -25.07 5.30
CA THR A 607 21.99 -24.02 4.43
C THR A 607 20.89 -23.30 3.65
N GLY A 608 21.23 -22.21 2.98
CA GLY A 608 20.32 -21.45 2.15
C GLY A 608 19.98 -20.05 2.69
N LEU A 609 20.55 -19.68 3.86
CA LEU A 609 20.52 -18.29 4.31
C LEU A 609 21.42 -17.43 3.39
N GLY A 610 21.02 -16.18 3.14
CA GLY A 610 21.81 -15.19 2.40
C GLY A 610 23.02 -14.65 3.18
N PHE A 611 23.26 -15.12 4.42
CA PHE A 611 24.24 -14.58 5.36
C PHE A 611 24.80 -15.65 6.30
N SER A 612 25.88 -15.30 7.02
CA SER A 612 26.42 -16.07 8.14
C SER A 612 25.65 -15.70 9.42
N PRO A 613 24.83 -16.59 10.00
CA PRO A 613 24.04 -16.23 11.14
C PRO A 613 24.88 -16.07 12.42
N ASP A 614 24.59 -15.02 13.19
CA ASP A 614 25.19 -14.80 14.52
C ASP A 614 24.26 -15.19 15.67
N PHE A 615 22.97 -15.20 15.42
CA PHE A 615 21.97 -15.66 16.37
C PHE A 615 20.96 -16.56 15.67
N VAL A 616 20.74 -17.76 16.22
CA VAL A 616 19.78 -18.75 15.71
C VAL A 616 18.85 -19.18 16.83
N TRP A 617 17.55 -19.05 16.58
CA TRP A 617 16.47 -19.45 17.47
C TRP A 617 15.67 -20.60 16.83
N ILE A 618 15.72 -21.81 17.39
CA ILE A 618 15.09 -23.02 16.84
C ILE A 618 13.90 -23.47 17.67
N LYS A 619 12.85 -23.95 17.00
CA LYS A 619 11.67 -24.56 17.64
C LYS A 619 11.13 -25.73 16.83
N LYS A 620 10.85 -26.85 17.50
CA LYS A 620 10.05 -27.97 16.95
C LYS A 620 8.61 -27.49 16.73
N ARG A 621 8.07 -27.72 15.53
CA ARG A 621 6.72 -27.30 15.14
C ARG A 621 5.65 -28.31 15.51
N ASN A 622 5.81 -29.58 15.15
CA ASN A 622 4.82 -30.63 15.27
C ASN A 622 4.82 -31.39 16.61
N GLY A 623 5.48 -30.83 17.65
CA GLY A 623 5.52 -31.45 18.97
C GLY A 623 6.00 -30.52 20.07
N SER A 624 5.67 -30.90 21.30
CA SER A 624 6.13 -30.18 22.49
C SER A 624 7.65 -30.32 22.64
N SER A 625 8.37 -29.19 22.71
CA SER A 625 9.81 -29.13 22.91
C SER A 625 10.21 -27.73 23.38
N ASN A 626 11.34 -27.62 24.03
CA ASN A 626 11.92 -26.32 24.38
C ASN A 626 12.32 -25.54 23.12
N HIS A 627 12.30 -24.23 23.24
CA HIS A 627 12.99 -23.33 22.32
C HIS A 627 14.48 -23.40 22.59
N SER A 628 15.31 -23.31 21.55
CA SER A 628 16.77 -23.33 21.64
C SER A 628 17.38 -22.10 21.01
N LEU A 629 18.19 -21.36 21.79
CA LEU A 629 18.79 -20.07 21.39
C LEU A 629 20.31 -20.19 21.47
N MET A 630 20.97 -20.05 20.33
CA MET A 630 22.42 -20.15 20.17
C MET A 630 22.97 -18.94 19.45
N ASP A 631 24.17 -18.48 19.81
CA ASP A 631 24.85 -17.35 19.16
C ASP A 631 26.34 -17.54 19.08
N THR A 632 26.98 -16.76 18.20
CA THR A 632 28.43 -16.84 17.92
C THR A 632 29.29 -16.27 19.04
N VAL A 633 28.77 -15.31 19.83
CA VAL A 633 29.56 -14.65 20.90
C VAL A 633 29.73 -15.59 22.12
N ARG A 634 28.70 -16.40 22.43
CA ARG A 634 28.79 -17.45 23.43
C ARG A 634 29.50 -18.69 22.88
N GLY A 635 29.40 -18.91 21.59
CA GLY A 635 29.97 -20.02 20.85
C GLY A 635 28.91 -21.07 20.49
N ALA A 636 29.15 -21.80 19.40
CA ALA A 636 28.40 -23.00 19.05
C ALA A 636 28.35 -23.95 20.24
N THR A 637 27.31 -24.78 20.35
CA THR A 637 27.03 -25.69 21.47
C THR A 637 26.49 -25.02 22.76
N LYS A 638 26.56 -23.72 22.88
CA LYS A 638 26.02 -22.99 24.03
C LYS A 638 24.55 -22.67 23.83
N ASN A 639 23.68 -23.37 24.56
CA ASN A 639 22.22 -23.27 24.41
C ASN A 639 21.57 -22.54 25.60
N LEU A 640 20.64 -21.67 25.30
CA LEU A 640 19.68 -21.11 26.25
C LEU A 640 18.25 -21.45 25.82
N VAL A 641 17.33 -21.50 26.76
CA VAL A 641 15.94 -21.88 26.53
C VAL A 641 15.03 -20.71 26.85
N SER A 642 14.26 -20.19 25.87
CA SER A 642 13.43 -18.99 26.09
C SER A 642 12.25 -19.24 27.03
N ASN A 643 11.70 -20.44 27.02
CA ASN A 643 10.54 -20.84 27.82
C ASN A 643 10.89 -21.32 29.23
N ASP A 644 12.15 -21.23 29.65
CA ASP A 644 12.61 -21.74 30.96
C ASP A 644 13.59 -20.74 31.62
N THR A 645 13.77 -20.90 32.92
CA THR A 645 14.72 -20.14 33.74
C THR A 645 16.12 -20.75 33.78
N GLN A 646 16.37 -21.91 33.22
CA GLN A 646 17.65 -22.62 33.26
C GLN A 646 18.83 -21.72 32.87
N ALA A 647 19.97 -21.98 33.49
CA ALA A 647 21.26 -21.45 33.05
C ALA A 647 21.68 -22.03 31.69
N GLU A 648 22.72 -21.45 31.09
CA GLU A 648 23.30 -21.93 29.85
C GLU A 648 23.71 -23.39 29.93
N GLY A 649 23.23 -24.20 28.97
CA GLY A 649 23.68 -25.58 28.76
C GLY A 649 24.80 -25.64 27.71
N THR A 650 25.62 -26.71 27.80
CA THR A 650 26.56 -27.08 26.75
C THR A 650 26.03 -28.32 26.04
N GLU A 651 25.57 -28.14 24.82
CA GLU A 651 24.78 -29.11 24.07
C GLU A 651 25.45 -29.41 22.70
N PRO A 652 26.51 -30.26 22.65
CA PRO A 652 27.26 -30.51 21.43
C PRO A 652 26.45 -31.15 20.31
N GLN A 653 25.27 -31.71 20.63
CA GLN A 653 24.38 -32.35 19.68
C GLN A 653 23.23 -31.43 19.23
N TYR A 654 23.22 -30.14 19.63
CA TYR A 654 22.27 -29.15 19.11
C TYR A 654 22.88 -28.46 17.89
N LEU A 655 23.13 -27.17 17.95
CA LEU A 655 23.88 -26.44 16.94
C LEU A 655 25.38 -26.56 17.26
N ASN A 656 26.15 -27.18 16.39
CA ASN A 656 27.55 -27.45 16.63
C ASN A 656 28.54 -26.59 15.82
N ALA A 657 28.03 -25.89 14.78
CA ALA A 657 28.78 -24.90 14.01
C ALA A 657 27.87 -23.86 13.36
N PHE A 658 28.30 -22.60 13.28
CA PHE A 658 27.79 -21.59 12.43
C PHE A 658 28.50 -21.62 11.07
N LEU A 659 27.78 -21.54 9.96
CA LEU A 659 28.33 -21.64 8.60
C LEU A 659 28.17 -20.29 7.88
N SER A 660 28.83 -20.09 6.77
CA SER A 660 28.77 -18.86 5.99
C SER A 660 27.38 -18.57 5.40
N ASN A 661 26.48 -19.58 5.31
CA ASN A 661 25.14 -19.48 4.77
C ASN A 661 24.15 -20.36 5.52
N GLY A 662 24.36 -20.54 6.84
CA GLY A 662 23.52 -21.40 7.65
C GLY A 662 24.17 -21.89 8.93
N PHE A 663 23.83 -23.11 9.37
CA PHE A 663 24.33 -23.70 10.60
C PHE A 663 24.32 -25.24 10.53
N SER A 664 25.20 -25.89 11.33
CA SER A 664 25.29 -27.34 11.41
C SER A 664 24.61 -27.85 12.69
N LEU A 665 23.82 -28.88 12.56
CA LEU A 665 23.09 -29.55 13.65
C LEU A 665 23.69 -30.92 13.96
N GLY A 666 23.70 -31.27 15.25
CA GLY A 666 23.96 -32.63 15.71
C GLY A 666 22.72 -33.52 15.66
N THR A 667 22.71 -34.55 16.53
CA THR A 667 21.71 -35.62 16.50
C THR A 667 20.55 -35.41 17.52
N SER A 668 20.57 -34.33 18.29
CA SER A 668 19.57 -34.13 19.36
C SER A 668 18.17 -33.98 18.83
N GLY A 669 17.24 -34.75 19.38
CA GLY A 669 15.80 -34.67 19.06
C GLY A 669 15.12 -33.32 19.40
N VAL A 670 15.78 -32.45 20.17
CA VAL A 670 15.25 -31.07 20.42
C VAL A 670 15.30 -30.24 19.16
N VAL A 671 16.32 -30.42 18.32
CA VAL A 671 16.56 -29.64 17.11
C VAL A 671 16.60 -30.47 15.82
N ASN A 672 16.66 -31.82 15.87
CA ASN A 672 16.87 -32.65 14.68
C ASN A 672 16.27 -34.06 14.77
N ASP A 673 15.11 -34.26 15.43
CA ASP A 673 14.36 -35.54 15.46
C ASP A 673 13.81 -35.88 14.06
N GLY A 674 14.14 -37.06 13.54
CA GLY A 674 13.78 -37.49 12.18
C GLY A 674 12.30 -37.60 11.88
N SER A 675 11.44 -37.60 12.90
CA SER A 675 9.99 -37.59 12.76
C SER A 675 9.37 -36.20 12.87
N SER A 676 10.19 -35.15 13.00
CA SER A 676 9.74 -33.80 13.39
C SER A 676 10.09 -32.75 12.37
N THR A 677 9.29 -31.68 12.38
CA THR A 677 9.50 -30.46 11.60
C THR A 677 9.89 -29.31 12.51
N TYR A 678 10.71 -28.41 12.00
CA TYR A 678 11.32 -27.33 12.75
C TYR A 678 11.21 -26.03 11.99
N VAL A 679 11.32 -24.93 12.75
CA VAL A 679 11.57 -23.58 12.27
C VAL A 679 12.82 -23.05 12.97
N ALA A 680 13.67 -22.37 12.21
CA ALA A 680 14.79 -21.60 12.70
C ALA A 680 14.69 -20.16 12.22
N TRP A 681 14.78 -19.20 13.12
CA TRP A 681 14.90 -17.77 12.85
C TRP A 681 16.34 -17.37 13.08
N ALA A 682 16.94 -16.69 12.13
CA ALA A 682 18.35 -16.38 12.10
C ALA A 682 18.60 -14.90 11.85
N TRP A 683 19.52 -14.29 12.59
CA TRP A 683 19.95 -12.90 12.46
C TRP A 683 21.44 -12.82 12.23
N GLU A 684 21.86 -11.88 11.39
CA GLU A 684 23.25 -11.49 11.15
C GLU A 684 23.61 -10.32 12.08
N ALA A 685 24.80 -10.35 12.70
CA ALA A 685 25.30 -9.24 13.48
C ALA A 685 26.67 -8.73 12.95
N SER A 686 27.66 -9.56 12.82
CA SER A 686 28.98 -9.22 12.26
C SER A 686 29.91 -10.45 12.30
N ASP A 687 30.77 -10.56 11.34
CA ASP A 687 31.83 -11.62 11.35
C ASP A 687 32.92 -11.39 12.41
N THR A 688 32.96 -10.19 13.00
CA THR A 688 34.05 -9.81 13.93
C THR A 688 33.53 -9.58 15.34
N THR A 689 34.11 -10.31 16.30
CA THR A 689 33.86 -10.08 17.73
C THR A 689 34.76 -8.94 18.23
N THR A 690 34.11 -7.91 18.79
CA THR A 690 34.76 -6.76 19.43
C THR A 690 34.75 -6.93 20.94
N THR A 691 35.87 -6.64 21.59
CA THR A 691 35.98 -6.64 23.04
C THR A 691 36.28 -5.23 23.55
N VAL A 692 35.42 -4.72 24.40
CA VAL A 692 35.65 -3.45 25.11
C VAL A 692 35.89 -3.75 26.57
N ALA A 693 37.12 -3.47 27.04
CA ALA A 693 37.50 -3.74 28.39
C ALA A 693 36.77 -2.83 29.41
N LYS A 694 36.53 -3.38 30.58
CA LYS A 694 36.02 -2.59 31.71
C LYS A 694 36.99 -1.45 32.04
N ASP A 695 36.47 -0.28 32.39
CA ASP A 695 37.27 0.78 32.98
C ASP A 695 37.79 0.39 34.37
N ALA A 696 39.13 0.24 34.48
CA ALA A 696 39.78 -0.20 35.70
C ALA A 696 39.58 0.76 36.90
N ASN A 697 39.27 2.04 36.64
CA ASN A 697 39.15 3.05 37.68
C ASN A 697 37.69 3.29 38.10
N GLY A 698 36.73 2.68 37.41
CA GLY A 698 35.29 2.82 37.70
C GLY A 698 34.70 4.23 37.54
N THR A 699 35.41 5.15 36.90
CA THR A 699 35.00 6.53 36.66
C THR A 699 34.53 6.80 35.24
N ASN A 700 34.98 5.98 34.28
CA ASN A 700 34.55 6.00 32.90
C ASN A 700 33.75 4.76 32.54
N LEU A 701 32.93 4.83 31.52
CA LEU A 701 32.16 3.70 31.00
C LEU A 701 33.01 2.88 30.02
N PRO A 702 32.81 1.54 29.90
CA PRO A 702 31.79 0.68 30.49
C PRO A 702 32.10 0.12 31.87
N GLY A 703 31.07 -0.28 32.61
CA GLY A 703 31.17 -0.87 33.93
C GLY A 703 31.58 -2.35 33.99
N ALA A 704 31.60 -3.03 32.85
CA ALA A 704 32.05 -4.41 32.67
C ALA A 704 32.68 -4.62 31.29
N THR A 705 33.57 -5.62 31.19
CA THR A 705 34.08 -6.05 29.88
C THR A 705 32.95 -6.63 29.05
N CYS A 706 32.73 -6.07 27.88
CA CYS A 706 31.72 -6.50 26.92
C CYS A 706 32.41 -7.13 25.69
N GLU A 707 31.98 -8.33 25.34
CA GLU A 707 32.28 -8.96 24.06
C GLU A 707 31.04 -8.89 23.19
N TYR A 708 31.14 -8.34 22.00
CA TYR A 708 29.96 -8.21 21.15
C TYR A 708 30.25 -8.38 19.66
N ARG A 709 29.21 -8.77 18.91
CA ARG A 709 29.10 -8.65 17.46
C ARG A 709 27.90 -7.74 17.17
N ALA A 710 28.11 -6.74 16.32
CA ALA A 710 27.08 -5.75 16.03
C ALA A 710 27.12 -5.34 14.56
N ASN A 711 25.97 -5.33 13.93
CA ASN A 711 25.76 -4.76 12.61
C ASN A 711 24.94 -3.47 12.73
N THR A 712 25.59 -2.35 12.40
CA THR A 712 24.96 -1.02 12.46
C THR A 712 23.99 -0.75 11.31
N THR A 713 24.01 -1.55 10.25
CA THR A 713 23.11 -1.42 9.09
C THR A 713 21.76 -2.04 9.38
N ASN A 714 21.74 -3.28 9.91
CA ASN A 714 20.50 -3.98 10.26
C ASN A 714 20.04 -3.73 11.70
N GLY A 715 20.89 -3.07 12.50
CA GLY A 715 20.55 -2.67 13.86
C GLY A 715 20.53 -3.80 14.88
N PHE A 716 21.26 -4.89 14.67
CA PHE A 716 21.32 -6.04 15.59
C PHE A 716 22.67 -6.20 16.27
N SER A 717 22.63 -6.51 17.56
CA SER A 717 23.85 -6.80 18.35
C SER A 717 23.63 -7.95 19.35
N VAL A 718 24.62 -8.81 19.46
CA VAL A 718 24.74 -9.81 20.54
C VAL A 718 25.86 -9.37 21.46
N VAL A 719 25.57 -9.18 22.74
CA VAL A 719 26.52 -8.74 23.75
C VAL A 719 26.63 -9.77 24.87
N LYS A 720 27.87 -10.25 25.14
CA LYS A 720 28.19 -11.10 26.28
C LYS A 720 28.97 -10.30 27.33
N VAL A 721 28.59 -10.45 28.56
CA VAL A 721 29.29 -9.86 29.73
C VAL A 721 29.68 -10.99 30.67
N ALA A 722 30.96 -11.30 30.78
CA ALA A 722 31.39 -12.45 31.52
C ALA A 722 31.31 -12.26 33.06
N ASP A 723 31.56 -11.06 33.53
CA ASP A 723 31.54 -10.73 34.97
C ASP A 723 30.83 -9.36 35.18
N PRO A 724 29.49 -9.34 35.32
CA PRO A 724 28.76 -8.13 35.59
C PRO A 724 29.21 -7.43 36.88
N GLN A 725 29.49 -6.17 36.81
CA GLN A 725 30.04 -5.35 37.87
C GLN A 725 29.08 -4.26 38.40
N SER A 726 29.52 -3.47 39.33
CA SER A 726 28.71 -2.49 40.02
C SER A 726 28.35 -1.23 39.22
N ASN A 727 29.01 -0.97 38.10
CA ASN A 727 28.63 0.15 37.23
C ASN A 727 27.56 -0.31 36.21
N GLU A 728 26.62 0.58 35.87
CA GLU A 728 25.42 0.28 35.10
C GLU A 728 25.65 0.16 33.59
N ALA A 729 26.61 0.85 33.03
CA ALA A 729 26.77 0.97 31.58
C ALA A 729 27.39 -0.28 30.91
N ARG A 730 26.83 -0.65 29.74
CA ARG A 730 27.29 -1.72 28.86
C ARG A 730 27.34 -1.25 27.42
N VAL A 731 28.40 -1.58 26.70
CA VAL A 731 28.56 -1.21 25.28
C VAL A 731 27.77 -2.18 24.41
N HIS A 732 27.03 -1.66 23.41
CA HIS A 732 26.25 -2.46 22.46
C HIS A 732 26.75 -2.45 21.02
N GLY A 733 27.58 -1.50 20.62
CA GLY A 733 28.18 -1.42 19.28
C GLY A 733 27.28 -0.98 18.15
N LEU A 734 26.00 -0.63 18.40
CA LEU A 734 25.01 -0.28 17.35
C LEU A 734 25.19 1.14 16.79
N GLY A 735 25.81 2.06 17.54
CA GLY A 735 25.94 3.46 17.12
C GLY A 735 24.69 4.32 17.32
N VAL A 736 23.56 3.69 17.65
CA VAL A 736 22.27 4.32 17.99
C VAL A 736 21.64 3.58 19.18
N ALA A 737 20.74 4.24 19.92
CA ALA A 737 20.09 3.63 21.07
C ALA A 737 19.23 2.44 20.63
N PRO A 738 19.32 1.27 21.30
CA PRO A 738 18.43 0.14 21.03
C PRO A 738 16.98 0.45 21.42
N ASP A 739 16.04 0.00 20.61
CA ASP A 739 14.60 0.12 20.86
C ASP A 739 14.03 -1.07 21.61
N PHE A 740 14.66 -2.23 21.45
CA PHE A 740 14.26 -3.49 22.07
C PHE A 740 15.50 -4.34 22.41
N PHE A 741 15.48 -5.00 23.55
CA PHE A 741 16.44 -6.05 23.84
C PHE A 741 15.90 -7.12 24.80
N ILE A 742 16.51 -8.31 24.71
CA ILE A 742 16.21 -9.46 25.56
C ILE A 742 17.50 -9.81 26.30
N CYS A 743 17.44 -10.10 27.59
CA CYS A 743 18.60 -10.50 28.35
C CYS A 743 18.38 -11.71 29.24
N LYS A 744 19.48 -12.48 29.49
CA LYS A 744 19.45 -13.70 30.27
C LYS A 744 20.79 -13.92 31.00
N SER A 745 20.69 -14.39 32.24
CA SER A 745 21.86 -14.92 32.94
C SER A 745 22.36 -16.21 32.28
N THR A 746 23.66 -16.30 32.02
CA THR A 746 24.31 -17.52 31.50
C THR A 746 24.70 -18.49 32.60
N ALA A 747 24.94 -18.02 33.81
CA ALA A 747 25.47 -18.79 34.90
C ALA A 747 24.44 -19.28 35.92
N SER A 748 23.27 -18.65 35.99
CA SER A 748 22.26 -18.96 37.02
C SER A 748 20.88 -19.11 36.43
N SER A 749 20.07 -19.90 37.13
CA SER A 749 18.64 -19.98 36.83
C SER A 749 18.00 -18.65 37.17
N ASP A 750 17.41 -17.99 36.16
CA ASP A 750 16.72 -16.72 36.28
C ASP A 750 15.74 -16.51 35.10
N SER A 751 14.81 -15.58 35.22
CA SER A 751 13.92 -15.24 34.12
C SER A 751 14.64 -14.50 32.98
N TRP A 752 14.08 -14.58 31.82
CA TRP A 752 14.44 -13.73 30.70
C TRP A 752 13.76 -12.37 30.86
N HIS A 753 14.48 -11.28 30.73
CA HIS A 753 13.93 -9.93 30.85
C HIS A 753 14.01 -9.22 29.50
N THR A 754 12.94 -8.46 29.18
CA THR A 754 12.89 -7.66 27.95
C THR A 754 12.76 -6.18 28.29
N TYR A 755 13.55 -5.36 27.60
CA TYR A 755 13.42 -3.90 27.54
C TYR A 755 12.69 -3.51 26.27
N TRP A 756 11.83 -2.50 26.38
CA TRP A 756 11.15 -1.88 25.26
C TRP A 756 11.20 -0.37 25.44
N LYS A 757 11.72 0.35 24.46
CA LYS A 757 11.80 1.82 24.50
C LYS A 757 10.45 2.48 24.74
N VAL A 758 9.36 1.93 24.17
CA VAL A 758 7.99 2.40 24.38
C VAL A 758 7.53 2.27 25.84
N LEU A 759 8.09 1.36 26.61
CA LEU A 759 7.83 1.22 28.04
C LEU A 759 8.77 2.06 28.90
N GLY A 760 9.96 2.36 28.36
CA GLY A 760 11.06 2.99 29.08
C GLY A 760 11.71 2.05 30.12
N ARG A 761 12.86 2.49 30.63
CA ARG A 761 13.72 1.74 31.56
C ARG A 761 13.05 1.30 32.87
N SER A 762 11.94 1.93 33.23
CA SER A 762 11.24 1.63 34.49
C SER A 762 10.33 0.41 34.44
N TYR A 763 10.25 -0.27 33.31
CA TYR A 763 9.42 -1.45 33.10
C TYR A 763 10.18 -2.57 32.41
N TYR A 764 9.78 -3.81 32.70
CA TYR A 764 10.24 -5.02 32.02
C TYR A 764 9.08 -6.00 31.85
N ILE A 765 9.26 -6.95 30.93
CA ILE A 765 8.40 -8.12 30.80
C ILE A 765 9.27 -9.37 30.72
N ASN A 766 8.81 -10.46 31.35
CA ASN A 766 9.52 -11.74 31.24
C ASN A 766 9.15 -12.47 29.95
N LEU A 767 10.14 -12.80 29.10
CA LEU A 767 9.91 -13.57 27.88
C LEU A 767 9.43 -15.00 28.18
N ASN A 768 9.90 -15.60 29.28
CA ASN A 768 9.52 -16.93 29.74
C ASN A 768 8.25 -16.94 30.63
N GLY A 769 7.41 -15.90 30.54
CA GLY A 769 6.24 -15.80 31.39
C GLY A 769 5.07 -15.08 30.77
N THR A 770 3.88 -15.37 31.28
CA THR A 770 2.62 -14.78 30.79
C THR A 770 2.27 -13.44 31.41
N GLY A 771 3.00 -12.96 32.43
CA GLY A 771 2.69 -11.73 33.17
C GLY A 771 2.73 -10.47 32.34
N PRO A 772 2.05 -9.39 32.81
CA PRO A 772 2.10 -8.06 32.19
C PRO A 772 3.44 -7.36 32.44
N ALA A 773 3.59 -6.15 31.91
CA ALA A 773 4.70 -5.27 32.22
C ALA A 773 4.76 -4.97 33.72
N SER A 774 5.94 -5.14 34.29
CA SER A 774 6.20 -4.95 35.71
C SER A 774 7.14 -3.77 35.94
N SER A 775 6.82 -2.90 36.90
CA SER A 775 7.67 -1.77 37.23
C SER A 775 8.92 -2.23 37.99
N SER A 776 10.08 -1.79 37.53
CA SER A 776 11.38 -2.05 38.16
C SER A 776 12.44 -1.11 37.60
N ASP A 777 13.52 -0.91 38.39
CA ASP A 777 14.71 -0.15 37.98
C ASP A 777 15.85 -1.02 37.43
N GLN A 778 15.56 -2.28 37.04
CA GLN A 778 16.61 -3.21 36.63
C GLN A 778 17.35 -2.81 35.31
N PHE A 779 16.81 -1.91 34.54
CA PHE A 779 17.46 -1.32 33.36
C PHE A 779 18.18 0.00 33.70
N GLY A 780 18.66 0.14 34.94
CA GLY A 780 19.54 1.21 35.35
C GLY A 780 18.86 2.57 35.57
N SER A 781 19.70 3.59 35.69
CA SER A 781 19.29 4.95 36.00
C SER A 781 19.09 5.84 34.76
N GLN A 782 19.49 5.39 33.57
CA GLN A 782 19.43 6.12 32.31
C GLN A 782 18.80 5.29 31.20
N GLU A 783 18.15 5.95 30.24
CA GLU A 783 17.72 5.31 29.00
C GLU A 783 18.95 4.95 28.16
N PRO A 784 18.92 3.89 27.32
CA PRO A 784 19.97 3.58 26.36
C PRO A 784 20.28 4.77 25.45
N ASP A 785 21.54 4.95 25.11
CA ASP A 785 22.03 5.99 24.20
C ASP A 785 22.75 5.36 22.98
N SER A 786 23.44 6.16 22.19
CA SER A 786 24.13 5.67 20.98
C SER A 786 25.32 4.73 21.24
N THR A 787 25.78 4.62 22.46
CA THR A 787 26.96 3.83 22.84
C THR A 787 26.67 2.78 23.87
N TYR A 788 25.80 3.13 24.85
CA TYR A 788 25.57 2.33 26.03
C TYR A 788 24.09 2.00 26.22
N PHE A 789 23.85 0.79 26.73
CA PHE A 789 22.64 0.46 27.46
C PHE A 789 22.95 0.30 28.93
N TYR A 790 21.95 0.42 29.77
CA TYR A 790 22.15 0.48 31.22
C TYR A 790 21.39 -0.64 31.90
N VAL A 791 22.04 -1.23 32.93
CA VAL A 791 21.45 -2.24 33.78
C VAL A 791 21.75 -1.89 35.23
N LYS A 792 20.87 -2.25 36.15
CA LYS A 792 21.02 -1.92 37.57
C LYS A 792 22.38 -2.43 38.10
N SER A 793 23.07 -1.63 38.88
CA SER A 793 24.39 -1.95 39.45
C SER A 793 24.37 -3.10 40.46
N ASN A 794 23.21 -3.58 40.88
CA ASN A 794 23.05 -4.69 41.83
C ASN A 794 23.04 -6.04 41.08
N THR A 795 24.00 -6.91 41.34
CA THR A 795 24.10 -8.26 40.77
C THR A 795 22.94 -9.20 41.16
N GLY A 796 22.06 -8.80 42.03
CA GLY A 796 20.76 -9.47 42.33
C GLY A 796 19.65 -9.20 41.33
N SER A 797 19.80 -8.17 40.45
CA SER A 797 18.83 -7.82 39.42
C SER A 797 18.82 -8.86 38.30
N GLY A 798 17.65 -9.19 37.77
CA GLY A 798 17.49 -10.11 36.64
C GLY A 798 18.24 -9.69 35.37
N ALA A 799 18.41 -8.40 35.15
CA ALA A 799 19.16 -7.86 34.02
C ALA A 799 20.68 -7.79 34.27
N ASN A 800 21.17 -8.10 35.47
CA ASN A 800 22.58 -8.01 35.85
C ASN A 800 22.97 -9.05 36.91
N LYS A 801 23.05 -10.31 36.54
CA LYS A 801 23.43 -11.41 37.44
C LYS A 801 24.95 -11.68 37.43
N SER A 802 25.50 -12.06 38.57
CA SER A 802 26.89 -12.53 38.67
C SER A 802 27.11 -13.81 37.87
N GLY A 803 28.32 -14.00 37.35
CA GLY A 803 28.73 -15.18 36.59
C GLY A 803 28.43 -15.11 35.08
N GLY A 804 27.84 -14.07 34.59
CA GLY A 804 27.71 -13.83 33.17
C GLY A 804 26.27 -13.51 32.70
N MET A 805 26.19 -12.69 31.67
CA MET A 805 24.97 -12.30 31.00
C MET A 805 25.12 -12.32 29.48
N VAL A 806 24.02 -12.55 28.75
CA VAL A 806 23.91 -12.28 27.32
C VAL A 806 22.74 -11.33 27.09
N TYR A 807 22.91 -10.45 26.10
CA TYR A 807 21.90 -9.50 25.65
C TYR A 807 21.81 -9.58 24.12
N TYR A 808 20.59 -9.62 23.61
CA TYR A 808 20.29 -9.51 22.19
C TYR A 808 19.55 -8.19 22.01
N LEU A 809 20.16 -7.24 21.29
CA LEU A 809 19.69 -5.87 21.19
C LEU A 809 19.39 -5.52 19.75
N TRP A 810 18.28 -4.77 19.56
CA TRP A 810 17.87 -4.27 18.26
C TRP A 810 17.52 -2.78 18.34
N ASN A 811 17.90 -2.00 17.34
CA ASN A 811 17.30 -0.71 17.06
C ASN A 811 16.43 -0.82 15.80
N ALA A 812 15.40 0.02 15.71
CA ALA A 812 14.54 0.11 14.54
C ALA A 812 15.33 0.66 13.35
N VAL A 813 15.18 0.01 12.19
CA VAL A 813 15.76 0.44 10.92
C VAL A 813 14.62 0.63 9.93
N ASP A 814 14.54 1.82 9.35
CA ASP A 814 13.47 2.20 8.44
C ASP A 814 13.30 1.18 7.32
N GLN A 815 12.07 0.75 7.10
CA GLN A 815 11.67 -0.25 6.11
C GLN A 815 12.24 -1.67 6.33
N TYR A 816 12.88 -1.96 7.47
CA TYR A 816 13.44 -3.27 7.79
C TYR A 816 12.97 -3.83 9.15
N SER A 817 12.99 -3.04 10.21
CA SER A 817 12.55 -3.51 11.52
C SER A 817 11.75 -2.46 12.28
N ALA A 818 10.79 -2.90 13.09
CA ALA A 818 9.94 -2.00 13.88
C ALA A 818 9.60 -2.62 15.24
N PHE A 819 9.68 -1.78 16.28
CA PHE A 819 9.40 -2.14 17.67
C PHE A 819 8.44 -1.11 18.27
N GLY A 820 7.25 -1.54 18.66
CA GLY A 820 6.23 -0.60 19.09
C GLY A 820 5.08 -1.26 19.84
N GLU A 821 3.98 -0.52 19.95
CA GLU A 821 2.75 -1.03 20.54
C GLU A 821 1.51 -0.59 19.74
N TYR A 822 0.42 -1.33 19.88
CA TYR A 822 -0.87 -0.94 19.35
C TYR A 822 -1.97 -1.00 20.42
N LEU A 823 -2.93 -0.11 20.28
CA LEU A 823 -4.14 -0.09 21.11
C LEU A 823 -5.20 -0.99 20.48
N ALA A 824 -5.62 -2.00 21.20
CA ALA A 824 -6.65 -2.95 20.78
C ALA A 824 -8.06 -2.35 20.85
N ASN A 825 -8.92 -2.70 19.88
CA ASN A 825 -10.28 -2.18 19.77
C ASN A 825 -11.39 -3.19 20.12
N GLY A 826 -11.06 -4.48 20.28
CA GLY A 826 -11.99 -5.55 20.61
C GLY A 826 -12.91 -6.00 19.46
N ASN A 827 -12.70 -5.53 18.23
CA ASN A 827 -13.49 -5.85 17.05
C ASN A 827 -12.78 -6.87 16.16
N ALA A 828 -13.54 -7.66 15.39
CA ALA A 828 -12.97 -8.51 14.36
C ALA A 828 -12.24 -7.69 13.27
N ASP A 829 -12.72 -6.48 13.00
CA ASP A 829 -11.97 -5.45 12.26
C ASP A 829 -11.04 -4.73 13.24
N GLY A 830 -9.94 -5.40 13.58
CA GLY A 830 -8.97 -4.96 14.57
C GLY A 830 -8.03 -3.86 14.05
N PRO A 831 -7.06 -3.42 14.87
CA PRO A 831 -6.15 -2.35 14.50
C PRO A 831 -5.23 -2.74 13.35
N PHE A 832 -5.00 -1.79 12.44
CA PHE A 832 -3.91 -1.80 11.48
C PHE A 832 -2.69 -1.11 12.08
N VAL A 833 -1.52 -1.74 11.94
CA VAL A 833 -0.23 -1.25 12.41
C VAL A 833 0.68 -1.06 11.20
N PHE A 834 1.07 0.18 10.96
CA PHE A 834 2.03 0.53 9.92
C PHE A 834 3.45 0.21 10.41
N THR A 835 4.22 -0.54 9.62
CA THR A 835 5.64 -0.84 9.89
C THR A 835 6.58 -0.22 8.87
N GLY A 836 6.07 0.18 7.69
CA GLY A 836 6.87 0.67 6.58
C GLY A 836 7.46 -0.44 5.70
N PHE A 837 7.06 -1.69 5.94
CA PHE A 837 7.50 -2.86 5.21
C PHE A 837 6.46 -3.97 5.30
N ARG A 838 6.56 -4.96 4.42
CA ARG A 838 5.82 -6.23 4.53
C ARG A 838 6.54 -7.10 5.56
N PRO A 839 5.91 -7.45 6.71
CA PRO A 839 6.59 -8.24 7.73
C PRO A 839 6.83 -9.69 7.27
N ARG A 840 7.99 -10.24 7.66
CA ARG A 840 8.34 -11.65 7.60
C ARG A 840 7.98 -12.35 8.90
N TRP A 841 8.24 -11.69 10.02
CA TRP A 841 8.19 -12.22 11.36
C TRP A 841 7.65 -11.16 12.33
N ILE A 842 6.77 -11.57 13.23
CA ILE A 842 6.24 -10.69 14.27
C ILE A 842 6.16 -11.43 15.61
N LEU A 843 6.68 -10.80 16.66
CA LEU A 843 6.52 -11.19 18.05
C LEU A 843 5.50 -10.28 18.73
N PHE A 844 4.49 -10.86 19.39
CA PHE A 844 3.43 -10.13 20.08
C PHE A 844 3.42 -10.40 21.57
N LYS A 845 3.05 -9.39 22.39
CA LYS A 845 2.82 -9.54 23.82
C LYS A 845 1.78 -8.54 24.34
N MET A 846 0.76 -9.03 25.04
CA MET A 846 -0.11 -8.16 25.81
C MET A 846 0.72 -7.45 26.91
N ARG A 847 0.73 -6.11 26.90
CA ARG A 847 1.50 -5.27 27.80
C ARG A 847 0.82 -5.14 29.17
N SER A 848 -0.49 -4.93 29.17
CA SER A 848 -1.29 -4.53 30.33
C SER A 848 -2.03 -5.68 31.03
N GLY A 849 -1.95 -6.89 30.47
CA GLY A 849 -2.62 -8.08 31.01
C GLY A 849 -1.77 -9.34 30.89
N SER A 850 -2.24 -10.43 31.46
CA SER A 850 -1.62 -11.73 31.36
C SER A 850 -2.01 -12.42 30.05
N GLY A 851 -1.05 -13.05 29.39
CA GLY A 851 -1.23 -13.80 28.15
C GLY A 851 0.11 -14.30 27.62
N ASN A 852 0.11 -15.38 26.85
CA ASN A 852 1.33 -15.89 26.23
C ASN A 852 1.91 -14.88 25.24
N TRP A 853 3.21 -14.92 25.08
CA TRP A 853 3.89 -14.37 23.91
C TRP A 853 3.46 -15.15 22.67
N ARG A 854 3.41 -14.50 21.52
CA ARG A 854 3.09 -15.14 20.25
C ARG A 854 4.10 -14.78 19.20
N LEU A 855 4.52 -15.77 18.48
CA LEU A 855 5.50 -15.66 17.41
C LEU A 855 4.88 -16.22 16.13
N MET A 856 4.74 -15.38 15.14
CA MET A 856 4.14 -15.67 13.85
C MET A 856 5.08 -15.25 12.73
N ASP A 857 5.10 -16.01 11.62
CA ASP A 857 5.90 -15.67 10.45
C ASP A 857 5.28 -16.19 9.15
N THR A 858 5.64 -15.53 8.05
CA THR A 858 5.11 -15.80 6.72
C THR A 858 5.70 -17.06 6.07
N SER A 859 6.76 -17.64 6.62
CA SER A 859 7.32 -18.90 6.12
C SER A 859 6.50 -20.11 6.55
N ARG A 860 5.90 -20.06 7.75
CA ARG A 860 5.05 -21.11 8.28
C ARG A 860 3.61 -21.02 7.82
N ASP A 861 3.20 -19.79 7.47
CA ASP A 861 1.84 -19.49 7.02
C ASP A 861 1.89 -18.52 5.84
N LEU A 862 1.74 -19.09 4.63
CA LEU A 862 1.98 -18.39 3.38
C LEU A 862 0.81 -17.51 2.93
N ILE A 863 -0.36 -17.57 3.58
CA ILE A 863 -1.58 -16.91 3.13
C ILE A 863 -2.22 -16.07 4.23
N ASN A 864 -2.87 -14.97 3.85
CA ASN A 864 -3.72 -14.20 4.75
C ASN A 864 -5.14 -14.80 4.86
N PRO A 865 -5.74 -14.78 6.08
CA PRO A 865 -5.11 -14.43 7.34
C PRO A 865 -4.12 -15.48 7.84
N CYS A 866 -3.00 -15.03 8.42
CA CYS A 866 -2.04 -15.91 9.07
C CYS A 866 -2.53 -16.24 10.48
N ASP A 867 -2.45 -17.53 10.90
CA ASP A 867 -2.90 -17.99 12.21
C ASP A 867 -1.95 -19.00 12.88
N ALA A 868 -0.91 -19.43 12.19
CA ALA A 868 0.10 -20.35 12.72
C ALA A 868 1.01 -19.66 13.74
N GLN A 869 0.94 -20.07 15.00
CA GLN A 869 1.65 -19.44 16.11
C GLN A 869 2.49 -20.41 16.93
N LEU A 870 3.59 -19.92 17.46
CA LEU A 870 4.42 -20.54 18.48
C LEU A 870 4.54 -19.61 19.68
N TYR A 871 4.87 -20.17 20.83
CA TYR A 871 4.87 -19.45 22.10
C TYR A 871 6.26 -19.46 22.73
N PRO A 872 7.01 -18.36 22.70
CA PRO A 872 8.33 -18.24 23.32
C PRO A 872 8.41 -18.60 24.79
N ASP A 873 7.28 -18.51 25.49
CA ASP A 873 7.12 -18.72 26.94
C ASP A 873 6.69 -20.14 27.33
N ASN A 874 6.49 -21.05 26.36
CA ASN A 874 6.12 -22.43 26.67
C ASN A 874 6.67 -23.44 25.64
N THR A 875 6.42 -24.74 25.89
CA THR A 875 6.91 -25.85 25.05
C THR A 875 5.95 -26.30 23.97
N ASP A 876 4.78 -25.73 23.85
CA ASP A 876 3.70 -26.22 23.00
C ASP A 876 4.14 -26.34 21.53
N ALA A 877 3.51 -27.28 20.83
CA ALA A 877 3.60 -27.38 19.39
C ALA A 877 2.96 -26.18 18.72
N GLU A 878 3.28 -25.99 17.43
CA GLU A 878 2.61 -24.99 16.60
C GLU A 878 1.11 -25.20 16.61
N SER A 879 0.38 -24.13 16.77
CA SER A 879 -1.07 -24.16 16.75
C SER A 879 -1.60 -23.13 15.74
N SER A 880 -2.63 -23.53 15.00
CA SER A 880 -3.40 -22.65 14.13
C SER A 880 -4.77 -22.41 14.73
N SER A 881 -5.24 -21.18 14.73
CA SER A 881 -6.52 -20.82 15.31
C SER A 881 -7.04 -19.50 14.75
N THR A 882 -8.25 -19.52 14.22
CA THR A 882 -8.98 -18.32 13.79
C THR A 882 -9.20 -17.27 14.90
N ALA A 883 -8.94 -17.64 16.16
CA ALA A 883 -8.91 -16.71 17.29
C ALA A 883 -7.68 -15.78 17.28
N HIS A 884 -6.69 -16.01 16.44
CA HIS A 884 -5.40 -15.29 16.47
C HIS A 884 -4.97 -14.81 15.08
N GLU A 885 -5.92 -14.52 14.20
CA GLU A 885 -5.68 -14.15 12.82
C GLU A 885 -5.05 -12.75 12.66
N VAL A 886 -4.05 -12.68 11.80
CA VAL A 886 -3.35 -11.45 11.41
C VAL A 886 -3.18 -11.42 9.90
N ASP A 887 -3.54 -10.32 9.25
CA ASP A 887 -3.14 -10.06 7.87
C ASP A 887 -1.74 -9.42 7.87
N TYR A 888 -0.82 -10.02 7.15
CA TYR A 888 0.46 -9.44 6.79
C TYR A 888 0.28 -8.67 5.49
N LEU A 889 0.60 -7.38 5.48
CA LEU A 889 0.31 -6.46 4.38
C LEU A 889 1.60 -5.81 3.89
N SER A 890 1.57 -5.24 2.70
CA SER A 890 2.74 -4.64 2.06
C SER A 890 3.44 -3.55 2.89
N ASN A 891 2.69 -2.87 3.78
CA ASN A 891 3.17 -1.75 4.60
C ASN A 891 3.01 -1.95 6.11
N GLY A 892 2.66 -3.17 6.55
CA GLY A 892 2.44 -3.47 7.96
C GLY A 892 1.61 -4.73 8.19
N PHE A 893 0.85 -4.75 9.27
CA PHE A 893 -0.04 -5.86 9.61
C PHE A 893 -1.38 -5.37 10.16
N LYS A 894 -2.41 -6.21 10.04
CA LYS A 894 -3.72 -5.95 10.62
C LYS A 894 -4.17 -7.12 11.47
N VAL A 895 -4.56 -6.86 12.69
CA VAL A 895 -5.22 -7.86 13.54
C VAL A 895 -6.66 -8.04 13.04
N VAL A 896 -7.05 -9.27 12.71
CA VAL A 896 -8.38 -9.55 12.11
C VAL A 896 -9.20 -10.47 12.99
N THR A 897 -9.04 -10.35 14.30
CA THR A 897 -9.78 -11.09 15.32
C THR A 897 -10.22 -10.18 16.46
N SER A 898 -11.34 -10.49 17.10
CA SER A 898 -11.80 -9.88 18.37
C SER A 898 -11.29 -10.60 19.62
N HIS A 899 -10.49 -11.67 19.45
CA HIS A 899 -10.05 -12.50 20.56
C HIS A 899 -9.12 -11.73 21.52
N PRO A 900 -9.36 -11.80 22.86
CA PRO A 900 -8.58 -11.02 23.84
C PRO A 900 -7.08 -11.32 23.86
N ALA A 901 -6.65 -12.44 23.31
CA ALA A 901 -5.23 -12.78 23.22
C ALA A 901 -4.43 -11.83 22.31
N MET A 902 -5.10 -11.21 21.31
CA MET A 902 -4.51 -10.29 20.33
C MET A 902 -5.22 -8.93 20.30
N ASN A 903 -6.49 -8.85 20.75
CA ASN A 903 -7.31 -7.65 20.54
C ASN A 903 -8.33 -7.39 21.66
N SER A 904 -7.91 -7.41 22.93
CA SER A 904 -8.77 -7.02 24.06
C SER A 904 -8.98 -5.51 24.09
N SER A 905 -10.23 -5.05 24.00
CA SER A 905 -10.58 -3.63 23.92
C SER A 905 -9.91 -2.78 25.01
N GLY A 906 -9.26 -1.70 24.61
CA GLY A 906 -8.59 -0.75 25.51
C GLY A 906 -7.26 -1.25 26.10
N GLN A 907 -6.77 -2.43 25.69
CA GLN A 907 -5.47 -2.95 26.09
C GLN A 907 -4.39 -2.64 25.07
N TYR A 908 -3.15 -2.47 25.53
CA TYR A 908 -1.98 -2.30 24.65
C TYR A 908 -1.25 -3.63 24.44
N TYR A 909 -0.78 -3.83 23.22
CA TYR A 909 0.03 -4.96 22.82
C TYR A 909 1.34 -4.46 22.22
N LEU A 910 2.45 -5.00 22.69
CA LEU A 910 3.77 -4.79 22.11
C LEU A 910 3.96 -5.66 20.90
N TYR A 911 4.74 -5.16 19.95
CA TYR A 911 5.18 -5.94 18.80
C TYR A 911 6.64 -5.65 18.45
N ALA A 912 7.34 -6.70 17.99
CA ALA A 912 8.61 -6.60 17.29
C ALA A 912 8.42 -7.24 15.91
N ALA A 913 8.81 -6.56 14.83
CA ALA A 913 8.59 -7.03 13.48
C ALA A 913 9.86 -6.85 12.63
N PHE A 914 10.13 -7.85 11.75
CA PHE A 914 11.20 -7.81 10.74
C PHE A 914 10.62 -7.98 9.35
N ALA A 915 11.22 -7.32 8.38
CA ALA A 915 10.74 -7.23 7.02
C ALA A 915 10.93 -8.53 6.22
N GLU A 916 9.97 -8.81 5.35
CA GLU A 916 10.13 -9.67 4.18
C GLU A 916 10.60 -8.84 2.98
N HIS A 917 9.92 -7.71 2.75
CA HIS A 917 10.27 -6.73 1.72
C HIS A 917 10.01 -5.31 2.22
N PRO A 918 10.90 -4.35 1.91
CA PRO A 918 10.65 -2.92 2.12
C PRO A 918 9.39 -2.48 1.38
N PHE A 919 8.62 -1.54 1.94
CA PHE A 919 7.37 -1.12 1.29
C PHE A 919 7.59 -0.56 -0.13
N LYS A 920 8.69 0.13 -0.37
CA LYS A 920 9.03 0.69 -1.69
C LYS A 920 8.94 -0.32 -2.82
N THR A 921 9.20 -1.60 -2.55
CA THR A 921 9.23 -2.68 -3.54
C THR A 921 8.21 -3.79 -3.28
N SER A 922 7.60 -3.84 -2.09
CA SER A 922 6.72 -4.94 -1.69
C SER A 922 5.48 -5.04 -2.57
N ARG A 923 5.03 -6.28 -2.80
CA ARG A 923 3.73 -6.59 -3.42
C ARG A 923 2.66 -6.78 -2.35
N ALA A 924 1.40 -6.59 -2.72
CA ALA A 924 0.27 -6.89 -1.87
C ALA A 924 0.22 -8.39 -1.53
N ARG A 925 -0.33 -8.73 -0.34
CA ARG A 925 -0.39 -10.10 0.13
C ARG A 925 -1.79 -10.52 0.61
#